data_e848a7858e6220468581adb186d25eb5
#
_entry.id   e848a7858e6220468581adb186d25eb5
#
_cell.length_a   1.000
_cell.length_b   1.000
_cell.length_c   1.000
_cell.angle_alpha   90.00
_cell.angle_beta   90.00
_cell.angle_gamma   90.00
#
_symmetry.space_group_name_H-M   'P 1'
#
loop_
_entity.id
_entity.type
_entity.pdbx_description
1 polymer ?
#
loop_
_entity_poly.entity_id
_entity_poly.type
_entity_poly.pdbx_seq_one_letter_code
_entity_poly.pdbx_strand_id
1 'polypeptide(L)'
;MAKTKKSVDELKWRKTELQRLRREKLKNNPDAYEREKQKERERYHRRKSQNKIKTIKQLTPRQQRIKKKIWRNSSKRYREKQKEKQRSIDQYINENTPPSTPEPGPSQLQVVVLPSRQSRVGRKIVKKNRAKVHRDNQKLKSHLMKAEAKARKYKNRYFRLKNKIKRNSPMTKVNTLLKGHVVSAEVKKKLLFHEALVSQISTNYSNLPKKKSTQKYFRDVLTGKILKKYKCMGELNFMSYKVKRSRRYNKTTALKNIQALRLRVQDFLEKDINSKLCPGKKDTVTRHKLKKQKRLLNKTLIQLYDDFRKENAIFLSYSTFCKLKPFWIVHPNVNRRDTCLCTVCENGELLIRRLKILNIINENCLDKVCKSMCCPEDMLEKCLNRLCNKCNKKELEITAYNPDDVSFYEKWVSKTVDVNIKGYIKRCKKTIKEQIQCTKRNIVDELNKQIPNLFKHISNRNHQYKAIDYIKKYITDNSAVIHVDFSENFACKYANEIQSMHFGGSRQQLSLHTVVFYYQNKEDGIIVSESLRHDPVAILVHLQPVFDVISLRVPNLSILHFVSDGPSTQYRNCKMFYIIGSRIKNNFQNLRSITWNYTERGHGKGAPDGVGGVIKRIADRLVAMGQDIENIDKFLELIKGMVKNISLIKVSQEQIDNNLSLPSNIQPFKGTLQAHQVTWSQEKPHILQIRRLTCNECTTNKNCDHYHIGEYKIPLQLDPESFHVSNQEDECNLGSPSNIYEDRKINGILFVYSLLL
;
A
#
# COMPACT_ATOMS: atom_id res chain seq x y z
N MET A 1 18.65 52.32 26.91
CA MET A 1 17.58 51.35 26.53
C MET A 1 18.01 50.60 25.27
N ALA A 2 18.39 49.35 25.39
CA ALA A 2 18.85 48.52 24.29
C ALA A 2 17.65 48.14 23.37
N LYS A 3 17.74 48.47 22.07
CA LYS A 3 16.74 48.07 21.08
C LYS A 3 16.78 46.55 20.89
N THR A 4 15.73 45.86 21.33
CA THR A 4 15.54 44.43 21.10
C THR A 4 15.57 44.09 19.61
N LYS A 5 16.42 43.17 19.20
CA LYS A 5 16.49 42.65 17.81
C LYS A 5 15.18 41.93 17.49
N LYS A 6 14.44 42.41 16.50
CA LYS A 6 13.20 41.79 16.02
C LYS A 6 13.49 40.45 15.36
N SER A 7 12.59 39.47 15.55
CA SER A 7 12.72 38.16 14.95
C SER A 7 12.64 38.20 13.42
N VAL A 8 13.27 37.24 12.74
CA VAL A 8 13.29 37.13 11.26
C VAL A 8 11.86 37.02 10.68
N ASP A 9 10.94 36.42 11.41
CA ASP A 9 9.56 36.26 10.97
C ASP A 9 8.75 37.53 11.15
N GLU A 10 9.00 38.30 12.20
CA GLU A 10 8.43 39.63 12.42
C GLU A 10 8.89 40.64 11.35
N LEU A 11 10.16 40.55 10.93
CA LEU A 11 10.69 41.35 9.81
C LEU A 11 10.07 40.96 8.47
N LYS A 12 9.85 39.66 8.22
CA LYS A 12 9.15 39.17 7.02
C LYS A 12 7.70 39.64 7.00
N TRP A 13 6.99 39.49 8.12
CA TRP A 13 5.61 39.94 8.25
C TRP A 13 5.48 41.45 8.00
N ARG A 14 6.33 42.28 8.64
CA ARG A 14 6.34 43.72 8.44
C ARG A 14 6.65 44.13 6.99
N LYS A 15 7.57 43.44 6.32
CA LYS A 15 7.86 43.67 4.90
C LYS A 15 6.65 43.34 4.01
N THR A 16 5.94 42.27 4.33
CA THR A 16 4.75 41.85 3.58
C THR A 16 3.61 42.82 3.78
N GLU A 17 3.42 43.32 5.00
CA GLU A 17 2.38 44.28 5.33
C GLU A 17 2.66 45.65 4.70
N LEU A 18 3.89 46.13 4.72
CA LEU A 18 4.30 47.36 4.02
C LEU A 18 4.07 47.23 2.49
N GLN A 19 4.31 46.08 1.91
CA GLN A 19 3.99 45.86 0.49
C GLN A 19 2.47 45.84 0.23
N ARG A 20 1.67 45.32 1.16
CA ARG A 20 0.19 45.36 1.08
C ARG A 20 -0.31 46.77 1.08
N LEU A 21 0.13 47.58 2.07
CA LEU A 21 -0.25 48.99 2.22
C LEU A 21 0.18 49.82 1.01
N ARG A 22 1.39 49.59 0.47
CA ARG A 22 1.87 50.23 -0.75
C ARG A 22 0.99 49.93 -1.95
N ARG A 23 0.57 48.68 -2.13
CA ARG A 23 -0.34 48.27 -3.21
C ARG A 23 -1.73 48.88 -3.05
N GLU A 24 -2.20 49.03 -1.83
CA GLU A 24 -3.48 49.66 -1.52
C GLU A 24 -3.46 51.17 -1.85
N LYS A 25 -2.39 51.89 -1.43
CA LYS A 25 -2.18 53.31 -1.81
C LYS A 25 -2.09 53.50 -3.31
N LEU A 26 -1.41 52.59 -4.03
CA LEU A 26 -1.34 52.65 -5.48
C LEU A 26 -2.70 52.39 -6.15
N LYS A 27 -3.52 51.49 -5.61
CA LYS A 27 -4.88 51.23 -6.15
C LYS A 27 -5.86 52.42 -5.93
N ASN A 28 -5.66 53.18 -4.88
CA ASN A 28 -6.49 54.33 -4.56
C ASN A 28 -6.11 55.58 -5.37
N ASN A 29 -5.01 55.54 -6.15
CA ASN A 29 -4.63 56.60 -7.08
C ASN A 29 -4.56 55.99 -8.51
N PRO A 30 -5.59 56.21 -9.36
CA PRO A 30 -5.70 55.61 -10.70
C PRO A 30 -4.51 55.95 -11.59
N ASP A 31 -4.02 57.17 -11.59
CA ASP A 31 -2.92 57.62 -12.45
C ASP A 31 -1.57 57.01 -12.04
N ALA A 32 -1.34 56.90 -10.72
CA ALA A 32 -0.16 56.24 -10.20
C ALA A 32 -0.18 54.73 -10.48
N TYR A 33 -1.37 54.11 -10.44
CA TYR A 33 -1.58 52.69 -10.76
C TYR A 33 -1.32 52.38 -12.24
N GLU A 34 -1.83 53.21 -13.16
CA GLU A 34 -1.59 53.02 -14.60
C GLU A 34 -0.13 53.26 -14.95
N ARG A 35 0.55 54.26 -14.37
CA ARG A 35 2.01 54.46 -14.54
C ARG A 35 2.83 53.27 -14.08
N GLU A 36 2.52 52.65 -12.95
CA GLU A 36 3.23 51.45 -12.48
C GLU A 36 2.93 50.24 -13.38
N LYS A 37 1.71 50.13 -13.86
CA LYS A 37 1.30 49.07 -14.82
C LYS A 37 2.00 49.23 -16.16
N GLN A 38 2.23 50.44 -16.62
CA GLN A 38 2.99 50.73 -17.82
C GLN A 38 4.47 50.34 -17.62
N LYS A 39 5.09 50.70 -16.50
CA LYS A 39 6.45 50.27 -16.15
C LYS A 39 6.59 48.74 -16.09
N GLU A 40 5.58 48.02 -15.60
CA GLU A 40 5.59 46.55 -15.62
C GLU A 40 5.52 45.98 -17.03
N ARG A 41 4.70 46.59 -17.94
CA ARG A 41 4.65 46.22 -19.36
C ARG A 41 6.00 46.45 -20.04
N GLU A 42 6.67 47.55 -19.80
CA GLU A 42 7.97 47.87 -20.35
C GLU A 42 9.06 46.91 -19.81
N ARG A 43 9.04 46.60 -18.51
CA ARG A 43 9.93 45.60 -17.91
C ARG A 43 9.69 44.20 -18.54
N TYR A 44 8.44 43.85 -18.79
CA TYR A 44 8.10 42.59 -19.45
C TYR A 44 8.65 42.56 -20.89
N HIS A 45 8.45 43.60 -21.67
CA HIS A 45 8.95 43.70 -23.04
C HIS A 45 10.47 43.67 -23.09
N ARG A 46 11.15 44.39 -22.20
CA ARG A 46 12.62 44.35 -22.07
C ARG A 46 13.14 42.98 -21.74
N ARG A 47 12.50 42.27 -20.82
CA ARG A 47 12.88 40.87 -20.48
C ARG A 47 12.58 39.89 -21.59
N LYS A 48 11.57 40.16 -22.40
CA LYS A 48 11.22 39.36 -23.58
C LYS A 48 12.22 39.57 -24.72
N SER A 49 12.61 40.79 -25.02
CA SER A 49 13.64 41.10 -26.01
C SER A 49 15.01 40.53 -25.63
N GLN A 50 15.34 40.47 -24.34
CA GLN A 50 16.57 39.84 -23.81
C GLN A 50 16.49 38.31 -23.74
N ASN A 51 15.51 37.64 -24.35
CA ASN A 51 15.29 36.19 -24.28
C ASN A 51 15.21 35.59 -22.86
N LYS A 52 15.07 36.45 -21.83
CA LYS A 52 14.91 36.01 -20.41
C LYS A 52 13.53 35.42 -20.11
N ILE A 53 12.53 35.65 -21.00
CA ILE A 53 11.18 35.09 -20.90
C ILE A 53 10.90 34.31 -22.18
N LYS A 54 10.91 32.97 -22.07
CA LYS A 54 10.55 32.08 -23.18
C LYS A 54 9.04 31.94 -23.28
N THR A 55 8.50 32.02 -24.48
CA THR A 55 7.08 31.73 -24.77
C THR A 55 6.83 30.22 -24.64
N ILE A 56 5.58 29.82 -24.48
CA ILE A 56 5.25 28.39 -24.26
C ILE A 56 5.67 27.52 -25.45
N LYS A 57 5.68 28.10 -26.66
CA LYS A 57 6.13 27.41 -27.90
C LYS A 57 7.66 27.15 -27.93
N GLN A 58 8.43 27.96 -27.21
CA GLN A 58 9.89 27.87 -27.13
C GLN A 58 10.40 26.99 -25.97
N LEU A 59 9.49 26.41 -25.18
CA LEU A 59 9.81 25.53 -24.06
C LEU A 59 9.80 24.07 -24.54
N THR A 60 10.63 23.24 -23.91
CA THR A 60 10.62 21.80 -24.16
C THR A 60 9.25 21.18 -23.79
N PRO A 61 8.83 20.06 -24.39
CA PRO A 61 7.56 19.41 -24.08
C PRO A 61 7.36 19.12 -22.58
N ARG A 62 8.43 18.83 -21.86
CA ARG A 62 8.41 18.61 -20.39
C ARG A 62 8.13 19.93 -19.64
N GLN A 63 8.78 21.00 -20.02
CA GLN A 63 8.59 22.33 -19.42
C GLN A 63 7.22 22.91 -19.74
N GLN A 64 6.68 22.67 -20.95
CA GLN A 64 5.31 23.05 -21.33
C GLN A 64 4.28 22.35 -20.44
N ARG A 65 4.45 21.04 -20.18
CA ARG A 65 3.55 20.27 -19.28
C ARG A 65 3.58 20.83 -17.86
N ILE A 66 4.76 21.16 -17.33
CA ILE A 66 4.91 21.75 -15.99
C ILE A 66 4.22 23.11 -15.94
N LYS A 67 4.45 23.99 -16.93
CA LYS A 67 3.85 25.33 -16.98
C LYS A 67 2.33 25.30 -17.11
N LYS A 68 1.80 24.37 -17.93
CA LYS A 68 0.35 24.12 -18.04
C LYS A 68 -0.25 23.59 -16.73
N LYS A 69 0.49 22.76 -15.97
CA LYS A 69 0.07 22.28 -14.64
C LYS A 69 0.02 23.42 -13.63
N ILE A 70 1.03 24.29 -13.61
CA ILE A 70 1.06 25.48 -12.74
C ILE A 70 -0.13 26.40 -13.05
N TRP A 71 -0.43 26.66 -14.32
CA TRP A 71 -1.58 27.48 -14.71
C TRP A 71 -2.92 26.88 -14.31
N ARG A 72 -3.10 25.55 -14.48
CA ARG A 72 -4.32 24.86 -14.00
C ARG A 72 -4.49 24.99 -12.50
N ASN A 73 -3.41 24.83 -11.74
CA ASN A 73 -3.46 24.96 -10.28
C ASN A 73 -3.74 26.41 -9.84
N SER A 74 -3.14 27.39 -10.50
CA SER A 74 -3.42 28.80 -10.24
C SER A 74 -4.88 29.17 -10.55
N SER A 75 -5.41 28.69 -11.69
CA SER A 75 -6.82 28.90 -12.05
C SER A 75 -7.79 28.17 -11.11
N LYS A 76 -7.39 27.03 -10.55
CA LYS A 76 -8.18 26.32 -9.54
C LYS A 76 -8.24 27.10 -8.24
N ARG A 77 -7.07 27.55 -7.72
CA ARG A 77 -6.99 28.40 -6.50
C ARG A 77 -7.77 29.71 -6.64
N TYR A 78 -7.71 30.34 -7.83
CA TYR A 78 -8.49 31.55 -8.08
C TYR A 78 -10.00 31.29 -8.01
N ARG A 79 -10.48 30.20 -8.62
CA ARG A 79 -11.90 29.79 -8.58
C ARG A 79 -12.36 29.43 -7.17
N GLU A 80 -11.52 28.75 -6.39
CA GLU A 80 -11.79 28.42 -5.00
C GLU A 80 -11.93 29.70 -4.15
N LYS A 81 -11.01 30.64 -4.32
CA LYS A 81 -11.06 31.95 -3.62
C LYS A 81 -12.27 32.80 -4.01
N GLN A 82 -12.72 32.73 -5.28
CA GLN A 82 -13.94 33.39 -5.71
C GLN A 82 -15.21 32.76 -5.10
N LYS A 83 -15.22 31.41 -5.00
CA LYS A 83 -16.32 30.70 -4.33
C LYS A 83 -16.38 31.03 -2.84
N GLU A 84 -15.24 31.13 -2.18
CA GLU A 84 -15.13 31.49 -0.76
C GLU A 84 -15.65 32.93 -0.50
N LYS A 85 -15.24 33.86 -1.35
CA LYS A 85 -15.79 35.24 -1.30
C LYS A 85 -17.30 35.27 -1.51
N GLN A 86 -17.82 34.49 -2.44
CA GLN A 86 -19.25 34.42 -2.68
C GLN A 86 -20.00 33.83 -1.49
N ARG A 87 -19.46 32.79 -0.85
CA ARG A 87 -20.03 32.20 0.37
C ARG A 87 -20.07 33.22 1.52
N SER A 88 -18.99 33.96 1.71
CA SER A 88 -18.94 35.03 2.75
C SER A 88 -19.95 36.13 2.50
N ILE A 89 -20.19 36.50 1.24
CA ILE A 89 -21.23 37.46 0.85
C ILE A 89 -22.63 36.90 1.08
N ASP A 90 -22.85 35.63 0.67
CA ASP A 90 -24.14 34.96 0.85
C ASP A 90 -24.46 34.77 2.35
N GLN A 91 -23.44 34.45 3.17
CA GLN A 91 -23.57 34.37 4.62
C GLN A 91 -23.87 35.72 5.27
N TYR A 92 -23.16 36.80 4.90
CA TYR A 92 -23.41 38.13 5.38
C TYR A 92 -24.85 38.63 5.04
N ILE A 93 -25.35 38.30 3.84
CA ILE A 93 -26.71 38.60 3.43
C ILE A 93 -27.74 37.84 4.27
N ASN A 94 -27.47 36.55 4.57
CA ASN A 94 -28.38 35.73 5.36
C ASN A 94 -28.41 36.14 6.84
N GLU A 95 -27.28 36.56 7.39
CA GLU A 95 -27.18 37.00 8.80
C GLU A 95 -27.75 38.38 9.05
N ASN A 96 -27.81 39.26 8.03
CA ASN A 96 -28.27 40.64 8.17
C ASN A 96 -29.62 40.92 7.51
N THR A 97 -30.37 39.85 7.10
CA THR A 97 -31.73 40.01 6.60
C THR A 97 -32.71 39.78 7.74
N PRO A 98 -33.52 40.78 8.18
CA PRO A 98 -34.47 40.59 9.28
C PRO A 98 -35.54 39.55 8.92
N PRO A 99 -36.07 38.78 9.90
CA PRO A 99 -37.10 37.78 9.67
C PRO A 99 -38.38 38.42 9.13
N SER A 100 -38.95 37.77 8.11
CA SER A 100 -40.20 38.22 7.47
C SER A 100 -41.36 38.19 8.44
N THR A 101 -42.00 39.36 8.66
CA THR A 101 -43.26 39.53 9.39
C THR A 101 -44.42 38.89 8.63
N PRO A 102 -45.47 38.36 9.32
CA PRO A 102 -46.60 37.69 8.65
C PRO A 102 -47.50 38.68 7.94
N GLU A 103 -48.11 38.22 6.83
CA GLU A 103 -48.98 39.01 5.94
C GLU A 103 -50.24 39.50 6.62
N PRO A 104 -50.70 40.77 6.36
CA PRO A 104 -52.10 41.15 6.48
C PRO A 104 -52.81 41.11 5.10
N GLY A 105 -54.06 40.78 5.11
CA GLY A 105 -54.94 40.56 3.96
C GLY A 105 -55.20 41.83 3.06
N PRO A 106 -56.04 41.68 2.02
CA PRO A 106 -55.95 42.53 0.83
C PRO A 106 -56.64 43.88 0.96
N SER A 107 -55.96 44.97 0.64
CA SER A 107 -56.56 46.24 0.21
C SER A 107 -55.75 46.86 -0.91
N GLN A 108 -56.56 47.37 -1.84
CA GLN A 108 -56.19 47.92 -3.14
C GLN A 108 -55.28 49.17 -3.07
N LEU A 109 -54.53 49.32 -4.15
CA LEU A 109 -54.11 50.49 -4.88
C LEU A 109 -52.59 50.83 -4.91
N GLN A 110 -52.24 50.98 -6.13
CA GLN A 110 -51.16 51.73 -6.77
C GLN A 110 -49.78 51.08 -7.01
N VAL A 111 -49.63 50.90 -8.31
CA VAL A 111 -48.47 50.34 -8.99
C VAL A 111 -47.30 51.33 -8.96
N VAL A 112 -46.24 50.95 -8.26
CA VAL A 112 -44.88 51.37 -8.59
C VAL A 112 -44.09 50.12 -8.88
N VAL A 113 -43.75 49.91 -10.14
CA VAL A 113 -43.04 48.74 -10.64
C VAL A 113 -41.59 48.81 -10.20
N LEU A 114 -41.27 48.21 -9.06
CA LEU A 114 -39.92 47.78 -8.73
C LEU A 114 -39.74 46.32 -9.22
N PRO A 115 -38.63 45.96 -9.88
CA PRO A 115 -38.47 44.65 -10.48
C PRO A 115 -38.45 43.58 -9.38
N SER A 116 -39.50 42.77 -9.37
CA SER A 116 -39.76 41.70 -8.40
C SER A 116 -38.62 40.69 -8.32
N ARG A 117 -38.45 40.07 -7.16
CA ARG A 117 -37.54 38.96 -6.88
C ARG A 117 -37.67 37.84 -7.91
N GLN A 118 -38.85 37.64 -8.50
CA GLN A 118 -39.13 36.66 -9.58
C GLN A 118 -38.38 37.02 -10.87
N SER A 119 -38.18 38.29 -11.23
CA SER A 119 -37.42 38.68 -12.43
C SER A 119 -35.93 38.35 -12.31
N ARG A 120 -35.37 38.37 -11.10
CA ARG A 120 -33.94 37.95 -10.86
C ARG A 120 -33.77 36.45 -10.96
N VAL A 121 -34.73 35.64 -10.48
CA VAL A 121 -34.74 34.20 -10.62
C VAL A 121 -34.90 33.80 -12.10
N GLY A 122 -35.83 34.42 -12.83
CA GLY A 122 -36.03 34.24 -14.26
C GLY A 122 -34.76 34.55 -15.06
N ARG A 123 -34.10 35.68 -14.79
CA ARG A 123 -32.82 36.03 -15.46
C ARG A 123 -31.70 35.01 -15.16
N LYS A 124 -31.62 34.48 -13.93
CA LYS A 124 -30.67 33.39 -13.57
C LYS A 124 -30.97 32.12 -14.33
N ILE A 125 -32.24 31.73 -14.46
CA ILE A 125 -32.68 30.54 -15.23
C ILE A 125 -32.37 30.73 -16.72
N VAL A 126 -32.70 31.88 -17.31
CA VAL A 126 -32.40 32.20 -18.72
C VAL A 126 -30.88 32.16 -18.97
N LYS A 127 -30.06 32.74 -18.08
CA LYS A 127 -28.59 32.72 -18.16
C LYS A 127 -28.05 31.29 -18.05
N LYS A 128 -28.63 30.45 -17.16
CA LYS A 128 -28.27 29.03 -17.00
C LYS A 128 -28.64 28.22 -18.24
N ASN A 129 -29.83 28.47 -18.83
CA ASN A 129 -30.29 27.81 -20.04
C ASN A 129 -29.46 28.23 -21.28
N ARG A 130 -29.14 29.51 -21.45
CA ARG A 130 -28.20 29.97 -22.48
C ARG A 130 -26.82 29.34 -22.37
N ALA A 131 -26.29 29.21 -21.13
CA ALA A 131 -25.02 28.54 -20.89
C ALA A 131 -25.09 27.03 -21.15
N LYS A 132 -26.25 26.40 -20.95
CA LYS A 132 -26.51 24.99 -21.31
C LYS A 132 -26.53 24.83 -22.83
N VAL A 133 -27.33 25.65 -23.53
CA VAL A 133 -27.41 25.63 -24.99
C VAL A 133 -26.06 25.89 -25.64
N HIS A 134 -25.28 26.84 -25.12
CA HIS A 134 -23.93 27.10 -25.63
C HIS A 134 -22.99 25.88 -25.47
N ARG A 135 -23.06 25.19 -24.31
CA ARG A 135 -22.28 23.96 -24.11
C ARG A 135 -22.69 22.82 -24.99
N ASP A 136 -23.99 22.66 -25.21
CA ASP A 136 -24.54 21.63 -26.10
C ASP A 136 -24.19 21.94 -27.57
N ASN A 137 -24.24 23.21 -27.98
CA ASN A 137 -23.75 23.64 -29.30
C ASN A 137 -22.25 23.40 -29.50
N GLN A 138 -21.42 23.62 -28.46
CA GLN A 138 -20.00 23.25 -28.51
C GLN A 138 -19.77 21.74 -28.64
N LYS A 139 -20.57 20.94 -27.92
CA LYS A 139 -20.54 19.47 -28.07
C LYS A 139 -20.95 19.04 -29.50
N LEU A 140 -22.05 19.60 -30.03
CA LEU A 140 -22.51 19.32 -31.36
C LEU A 140 -21.48 19.73 -32.44
N LYS A 141 -20.85 20.89 -32.30
CA LYS A 141 -19.73 21.32 -33.20
C LYS A 141 -18.56 20.34 -33.11
N SER A 142 -18.19 19.86 -31.92
CA SER A 142 -17.14 18.86 -31.76
C SER A 142 -17.52 17.52 -32.40
N HIS A 143 -18.79 17.09 -32.28
CA HIS A 143 -19.30 15.89 -32.94
C HIS A 143 -19.31 16.02 -34.46
N LEU A 144 -19.73 17.18 -34.96
CA LEU A 144 -19.70 17.49 -36.39
C LEU A 144 -18.27 17.43 -36.95
N MET A 145 -17.32 18.10 -36.31
CA MET A 145 -15.90 18.02 -36.71
C MET A 145 -15.36 16.59 -36.73
N LYS A 146 -15.75 15.76 -35.75
CA LYS A 146 -15.36 14.35 -35.72
C LYS A 146 -16.00 13.54 -36.83
N ALA A 147 -17.26 13.83 -37.15
CA ALA A 147 -17.98 13.19 -38.28
C ALA A 147 -17.37 13.57 -39.61
N GLU A 148 -17.07 14.86 -39.83
CA GLU A 148 -16.40 15.34 -41.04
C GLU A 148 -15.00 14.77 -41.23
N ALA A 149 -14.23 14.65 -40.14
CA ALA A 149 -12.91 14.02 -40.17
C ALA A 149 -13.02 12.52 -40.55
N LYS A 150 -14.04 11.82 -40.04
CA LYS A 150 -14.33 10.43 -40.45
C LYS A 150 -14.73 10.37 -41.93
N ALA A 151 -15.63 11.25 -42.40
CA ALA A 151 -16.05 11.31 -43.78
C ALA A 151 -14.87 11.57 -44.75
N ARG A 152 -13.96 12.52 -44.43
CA ARG A 152 -12.71 12.76 -45.14
C ARG A 152 -11.82 11.52 -45.18
N LYS A 153 -11.68 10.82 -44.05
CA LYS A 153 -10.89 9.58 -43.96
C LYS A 153 -11.45 8.50 -44.89
N TYR A 154 -12.78 8.30 -44.90
CA TYR A 154 -13.43 7.33 -45.81
C TYR A 154 -13.37 7.75 -47.26
N LYS A 155 -13.57 9.05 -47.59
CA LYS A 155 -13.40 9.58 -48.94
C LYS A 155 -11.97 9.32 -49.45
N ASN A 156 -10.95 9.62 -48.66
CA ASN A 156 -9.56 9.36 -49.02
C ASN A 156 -9.27 7.86 -49.20
N ARG A 157 -9.87 7.01 -48.36
CA ARG A 157 -9.76 5.55 -48.48
C ARG A 157 -10.42 5.05 -49.76
N TYR A 158 -11.59 5.58 -50.09
CA TYR A 158 -12.28 5.27 -51.36
C TYR A 158 -11.44 5.65 -52.58
N PHE A 159 -10.90 6.86 -52.64
CA PHE A 159 -10.03 7.29 -53.72
C PHE A 159 -8.76 6.44 -53.84
N ARG A 160 -8.15 6.08 -52.71
CA ARG A 160 -7.00 5.17 -52.71
C ARG A 160 -7.37 3.78 -53.25
N LEU A 161 -8.50 3.25 -52.87
CA LEU A 161 -9.01 1.96 -53.39
C LEU A 161 -9.34 2.03 -54.87
N LYS A 162 -10.02 3.09 -55.31
CA LYS A 162 -10.34 3.31 -56.73
C LYS A 162 -9.09 3.41 -57.60
N ASN A 163 -8.09 4.15 -57.13
CA ASN A 163 -6.80 4.27 -57.81
C ASN A 163 -6.01 2.94 -57.80
N LYS A 164 -6.11 2.18 -56.70
CA LYS A 164 -5.48 0.85 -56.60
C LYS A 164 -6.12 -0.15 -57.58
N ILE A 165 -7.45 -0.10 -57.76
CA ILE A 165 -8.17 -0.94 -58.72
C ILE A 165 -7.77 -0.59 -60.16
N LYS A 166 -7.69 0.73 -60.51
CA LYS A 166 -7.22 1.15 -61.82
C LYS A 166 -5.79 0.70 -62.13
N ARG A 167 -4.88 0.78 -61.15
CA ARG A 167 -3.47 0.37 -61.31
C ARG A 167 -3.27 -1.14 -61.37
N ASN A 168 -4.24 -1.92 -60.92
CA ASN A 168 -4.15 -3.39 -60.82
C ASN A 168 -4.92 -4.11 -61.94
N SER A 169 -5.38 -3.41 -63.00
CA SER A 169 -5.99 -4.10 -64.12
C SER A 169 -4.93 -4.95 -64.85
N PRO A 170 -5.27 -6.15 -65.37
CA PRO A 170 -4.35 -7.02 -66.12
C PRO A 170 -3.63 -6.29 -67.23
N MET A 171 -4.34 -5.48 -68.01
CA MET A 171 -3.78 -4.68 -69.09
C MET A 171 -2.75 -3.64 -68.59
N THR A 172 -3.06 -2.95 -67.45
CA THR A 172 -2.12 -1.96 -66.87
C THR A 172 -0.84 -2.63 -66.36
N LYS A 173 -0.96 -3.81 -65.82
CA LYS A 173 0.20 -4.57 -65.38
C LYS A 173 1.07 -5.01 -66.54
N VAL A 174 0.48 -5.57 -67.58
CA VAL A 174 1.21 -5.98 -68.78
C VAL A 174 1.90 -4.77 -69.45
N ASN A 175 1.22 -3.64 -69.58
CA ASN A 175 1.83 -2.42 -70.12
C ASN A 175 2.96 -1.88 -69.23
N THR A 176 2.88 -2.10 -67.90
CA THR A 176 3.94 -1.74 -66.98
C THR A 176 5.15 -2.69 -67.07
N LEU A 177 4.91 -3.99 -67.27
CA LEU A 177 5.97 -4.97 -67.45
C LEU A 177 6.70 -4.77 -68.80
N LEU A 178 5.97 -4.34 -69.81
CA LEU A 178 6.53 -4.10 -71.13
C LEU A 178 7.06 -2.69 -71.38
N LYS A 179 7.31 -1.91 -70.33
CA LYS A 179 7.81 -0.54 -70.45
C LYS A 179 8.91 -0.40 -71.50
N GLY A 180 8.59 0.17 -72.69
CA GLY A 180 9.53 0.47 -73.72
C GLY A 180 10.03 -0.70 -74.58
N HIS A 181 9.60 -1.93 -74.34
CA HIS A 181 9.95 -3.10 -75.15
C HIS A 181 8.87 -3.39 -76.18
N VAL A 182 9.25 -3.45 -77.46
CA VAL A 182 8.40 -3.92 -78.54
C VAL A 182 8.39 -5.43 -78.56
N VAL A 183 7.26 -6.03 -78.29
CA VAL A 183 7.04 -7.49 -78.29
C VAL A 183 5.96 -7.83 -79.34
N SER A 184 5.99 -9.05 -79.92
CA SER A 184 4.96 -9.51 -80.80
C SER A 184 3.58 -9.51 -80.13
N ALA A 185 2.52 -9.28 -80.94
CA ALA A 185 1.14 -9.27 -80.47
C ALA A 185 0.78 -10.57 -79.71
N GLU A 186 1.35 -11.68 -80.12
CA GLU A 186 1.12 -13.01 -79.57
C GLU A 186 1.70 -13.11 -78.17
N VAL A 187 2.93 -12.61 -77.89
CA VAL A 187 3.58 -12.58 -76.56
C VAL A 187 2.79 -11.64 -75.64
N LYS A 188 2.35 -10.48 -76.14
CA LYS A 188 1.50 -9.57 -75.41
C LYS A 188 0.19 -10.20 -74.96
N LYS A 189 -0.45 -10.99 -75.89
CA LYS A 189 -1.68 -11.74 -75.61
C LYS A 189 -1.49 -12.83 -74.55
N LYS A 190 -0.37 -13.57 -74.60
CA LYS A 190 0.00 -14.57 -73.59
C LYS A 190 0.25 -13.95 -72.20
N LEU A 191 0.93 -12.80 -72.11
CA LEU A 191 1.12 -12.07 -70.86
C LEU A 191 -0.20 -11.52 -70.31
N LEU A 192 -1.09 -11.02 -71.18
CA LEU A 192 -2.40 -10.56 -70.75
C LEU A 192 -3.28 -11.70 -70.23
N PHE A 193 -3.23 -12.86 -70.88
CA PHE A 193 -3.92 -14.07 -70.41
C PHE A 193 -3.41 -14.49 -69.02
N HIS A 194 -2.09 -14.50 -68.82
CA HIS A 194 -1.49 -14.81 -67.55
C HIS A 194 -1.97 -13.86 -66.44
N GLU A 195 -1.88 -12.54 -66.65
CA GLU A 195 -2.31 -11.53 -65.66
C GLU A 195 -3.83 -11.55 -65.39
N ALA A 196 -4.63 -11.83 -66.45
CA ALA A 196 -6.09 -11.98 -66.32
C ALA A 196 -6.41 -13.24 -65.47
N LEU A 197 -5.75 -14.37 -65.72
CA LEU A 197 -5.92 -15.63 -64.99
C LEU A 197 -5.54 -15.45 -63.51
N VAL A 198 -4.37 -14.85 -63.22
CA VAL A 198 -3.93 -14.57 -61.85
C VAL A 198 -4.91 -13.64 -61.13
N SER A 199 -5.43 -12.65 -61.80
CA SER A 199 -6.44 -11.72 -61.28
C SER A 199 -7.75 -12.44 -60.94
N GLN A 200 -8.22 -13.32 -61.85
CA GLN A 200 -9.44 -14.12 -61.66
C GLN A 200 -9.29 -15.10 -60.46
N ILE A 201 -8.17 -15.80 -60.41
CA ILE A 201 -7.85 -16.71 -59.29
C ILE A 201 -7.82 -15.94 -57.93
N SER A 202 -7.23 -14.72 -57.93
CA SER A 202 -7.20 -13.86 -56.74
C SER A 202 -8.59 -13.44 -56.29
N THR A 203 -9.45 -13.09 -57.24
CA THR A 203 -10.84 -12.72 -56.97
C THR A 203 -11.63 -13.90 -56.42
N ASN A 204 -11.53 -15.04 -57.07
CA ASN A 204 -12.19 -16.27 -56.61
C ASN A 204 -11.73 -16.70 -55.21
N TYR A 205 -10.41 -16.63 -54.94
CA TYR A 205 -9.87 -16.94 -53.61
C TYR A 205 -10.39 -15.97 -52.54
N SER A 206 -10.53 -14.71 -52.86
CA SER A 206 -11.05 -13.69 -51.95
C SER A 206 -12.54 -13.87 -51.61
N ASN A 207 -13.30 -14.42 -52.56
CA ASN A 207 -14.73 -14.68 -52.42
C ASN A 207 -15.05 -16.01 -51.77
N LEU A 208 -14.06 -16.87 -51.57
CA LEU A 208 -14.24 -18.16 -50.88
C LEU A 208 -14.69 -17.97 -49.42
N PRO A 209 -15.53 -18.86 -48.90
CA PRO A 209 -15.85 -18.89 -47.49
C PRO A 209 -14.58 -18.94 -46.62
N LYS A 210 -14.53 -18.16 -45.55
CA LYS A 210 -13.35 -18.06 -44.65
C LYS A 210 -13.04 -19.34 -43.87
N LYS A 211 -13.65 -20.47 -44.28
CA LYS A 211 -13.31 -21.79 -43.71
C LYS A 211 -11.92 -22.24 -44.21
N LYS A 212 -11.04 -22.54 -43.25
CA LYS A 212 -9.64 -22.93 -43.54
C LYS A 212 -9.50 -24.17 -44.42
N SER A 213 -10.44 -25.09 -44.35
CA SER A 213 -10.49 -26.29 -45.20
C SER A 213 -10.72 -25.97 -46.67
N THR A 214 -11.70 -25.10 -46.98
CA THR A 214 -12.04 -24.67 -48.36
C THR A 214 -10.90 -23.88 -48.99
N GLN A 215 -10.31 -22.95 -48.27
CA GLN A 215 -9.16 -22.19 -48.75
C GLN A 215 -7.91 -23.05 -48.94
N LYS A 216 -7.73 -24.07 -48.10
CA LYS A 216 -6.65 -25.04 -48.24
C LYS A 216 -6.86 -25.88 -49.50
N TYR A 217 -8.04 -26.43 -49.71
CA TYR A 217 -8.38 -27.24 -50.86
C TYR A 217 -8.17 -26.45 -52.20
N PHE A 218 -8.72 -25.24 -52.28
CA PHE A 218 -8.54 -24.38 -53.44
C PHE A 218 -7.06 -24.10 -53.76
N ARG A 219 -6.27 -23.84 -52.74
CA ARG A 219 -4.83 -23.66 -52.89
C ARG A 219 -4.11 -24.92 -53.31
N ASP A 220 -4.45 -26.07 -52.71
CA ASP A 220 -3.80 -27.34 -53.00
C ASP A 220 -4.09 -27.78 -54.47
N VAL A 221 -5.27 -27.41 -55.01
CA VAL A 221 -5.62 -27.64 -56.44
C VAL A 221 -4.76 -26.76 -57.36
N LEU A 222 -4.56 -25.49 -57.03
CA LEU A 222 -3.83 -24.54 -57.86
C LEU A 222 -2.31 -24.61 -57.75
N THR A 223 -1.79 -25.03 -56.60
CA THR A 223 -0.34 -25.02 -56.29
C THR A 223 0.35 -26.35 -56.48
N GLY A 224 -0.04 -27.12 -57.46
CA GLY A 224 0.53 -28.42 -57.77
C GLY A 224 2.07 -28.43 -58.00
N LYS A 225 2.65 -29.59 -58.18
CA LYS A 225 4.13 -29.81 -58.32
C LYS A 225 4.75 -28.94 -59.44
N ILE A 226 3.97 -28.55 -60.48
CA ILE A 226 4.45 -27.79 -61.63
C ILE A 226 4.88 -26.39 -61.25
N LEU A 227 4.04 -25.63 -60.51
CA LEU A 227 4.39 -24.27 -60.07
C LEU A 227 5.59 -24.24 -59.13
N LYS A 228 5.76 -25.27 -58.31
CA LYS A 228 6.94 -25.43 -57.43
C LYS A 228 8.19 -25.72 -58.25
N LYS A 229 8.10 -26.59 -59.28
CA LYS A 229 9.22 -26.97 -60.14
C LYS A 229 9.76 -25.75 -60.90
N TYR A 230 8.87 -24.88 -61.44
CA TYR A 230 9.25 -23.68 -62.17
C TYR A 230 9.42 -22.43 -61.31
N LYS A 231 9.40 -22.56 -59.96
CA LYS A 231 9.54 -21.45 -58.99
C LYS A 231 8.48 -20.31 -59.18
N CYS A 232 7.35 -20.59 -59.79
CA CYS A 232 6.29 -19.62 -60.09
C CYS A 232 5.31 -19.40 -58.91
N MET A 233 5.62 -19.89 -57.73
CA MET A 233 4.80 -19.70 -56.50
C MET A 233 4.70 -18.23 -56.09
N GLY A 234 5.66 -17.39 -56.49
CA GLY A 234 5.65 -15.95 -56.21
C GLY A 234 4.50 -15.21 -56.81
N GLU A 235 4.01 -15.66 -57.98
CA GLU A 235 2.88 -15.04 -58.68
C GLU A 235 1.54 -15.23 -57.96
N LEU A 236 1.47 -16.24 -57.09
CA LEU A 236 0.32 -16.52 -56.25
C LEU A 236 0.49 -16.02 -54.80
N ASN A 237 1.25 -14.96 -54.59
CA ASN A 237 1.54 -14.37 -53.26
C ASN A 237 0.30 -14.02 -52.44
N PHE A 238 -0.85 -13.72 -53.07
CA PHE A 238 -2.12 -13.49 -52.39
C PHE A 238 -2.66 -14.75 -51.68
N MET A 239 -2.23 -15.95 -52.12
CA MET A 239 -2.52 -17.24 -51.46
C MET A 239 -1.45 -17.64 -50.46
N SER A 240 -0.33 -16.94 -50.44
CA SER A 240 0.70 -17.21 -49.44
C SER A 240 0.12 -16.86 -48.07
N TYR A 241 -0.16 -17.88 -47.29
CA TYR A 241 -0.21 -17.72 -45.83
C TYR A 241 1.13 -17.11 -45.47
N LYS A 242 1.13 -15.91 -44.90
CA LYS A 242 2.06 -15.58 -43.88
C LYS A 242 1.74 -16.59 -42.76
N VAL A 243 2.36 -17.74 -42.82
CA VAL A 243 2.47 -18.63 -41.69
C VAL A 243 3.24 -17.79 -40.67
N LYS A 244 2.50 -16.98 -39.90
CA LYS A 244 2.95 -16.80 -38.55
C LYS A 244 3.11 -18.25 -38.12
N ARG A 245 4.36 -18.71 -37.98
CA ARG A 245 4.69 -19.90 -37.21
C ARG A 245 4.11 -19.66 -35.81
N SER A 246 2.79 -19.69 -35.69
CA SER A 246 2.16 -20.00 -34.45
C SER A 246 2.51 -21.45 -34.26
N ARG A 247 3.64 -21.73 -33.57
CA ARG A 247 3.67 -22.92 -32.76
C ARG A 247 2.25 -23.04 -32.22
N ARG A 248 1.55 -24.12 -32.54
CA ARG A 248 0.25 -24.46 -31.96
C ARG A 248 0.50 -24.68 -30.45
N TYR A 249 0.77 -23.62 -29.74
CA TYR A 249 0.58 -23.58 -28.31
C TYR A 249 -0.94 -23.60 -28.13
N ASN A 250 -1.44 -24.67 -27.53
CA ASN A 250 -2.80 -24.66 -27.02
C ASN A 250 -2.91 -23.41 -26.17
N LYS A 251 -3.59 -22.37 -26.66
CA LYS A 251 -3.70 -21.06 -25.97
C LYS A 251 -4.21 -21.23 -24.54
N THR A 252 -5.07 -22.23 -24.32
CA THR A 252 -5.60 -22.59 -23.00
C THR A 252 -4.53 -23.13 -22.05
N THR A 253 -3.68 -24.05 -22.51
CA THR A 253 -2.58 -24.61 -21.68
C THR A 253 -1.50 -23.57 -21.43
N ALA A 254 -1.13 -22.76 -22.43
CA ALA A 254 -0.18 -21.67 -22.25
C ALA A 254 -0.70 -20.60 -21.28
N LEU A 255 -2.00 -20.27 -21.33
CA LEU A 255 -2.61 -19.33 -20.38
C LEU A 255 -2.65 -19.90 -18.96
N LYS A 256 -2.99 -21.19 -18.78
CA LYS A 256 -2.96 -21.88 -17.49
C LYS A 256 -1.54 -21.87 -16.90
N ASN A 257 -0.53 -22.18 -17.71
CA ASN A 257 0.88 -22.18 -17.26
C ASN A 257 1.36 -20.77 -16.88
N ILE A 258 0.98 -19.74 -17.63
CA ILE A 258 1.31 -18.34 -17.28
C ILE A 258 0.59 -17.93 -16.00
N GLN A 259 -0.64 -18.37 -15.78
CA GLN A 259 -1.40 -18.07 -14.59
C GLN A 259 -0.81 -18.76 -13.35
N ALA A 260 -0.45 -20.03 -13.45
CA ALA A 260 0.26 -20.77 -12.41
C ALA A 260 1.60 -20.11 -12.06
N LEU A 261 2.36 -19.70 -13.09
CA LEU A 261 3.62 -18.98 -12.87
C LEU A 261 3.41 -17.61 -12.23
N ARG A 262 2.32 -16.90 -12.57
CA ARG A 262 1.97 -15.62 -11.94
C ARG A 262 1.68 -15.80 -10.45
N LEU A 263 0.92 -16.82 -10.07
CA LEU A 263 0.66 -17.12 -8.66
C LEU A 263 1.95 -17.41 -7.91
N ARG A 264 2.83 -18.27 -8.43
CA ARG A 264 4.13 -18.55 -7.79
C ARG A 264 5.00 -17.30 -7.60
N VAL A 265 5.06 -16.41 -8.59
CA VAL A 265 5.79 -15.14 -8.48
C VAL A 265 5.11 -14.20 -7.47
N GLN A 266 3.78 -14.21 -7.40
CA GLN A 266 3.03 -13.44 -6.43
C GLN A 266 3.32 -13.94 -5.01
N ASP A 267 3.15 -15.23 -4.74
CA ASP A 267 3.37 -15.85 -3.43
C ASP A 267 4.80 -15.62 -2.94
N PHE A 268 5.78 -15.75 -3.84
CA PHE A 268 7.17 -15.44 -3.51
C PHE A 268 7.35 -13.96 -3.13
N LEU A 269 6.80 -13.04 -3.91
CA LEU A 269 6.96 -11.60 -3.66
C LEU A 269 6.14 -11.09 -2.47
N GLU A 270 5.05 -11.76 -2.10
CA GLU A 270 4.22 -11.42 -0.94
C GLU A 270 4.81 -11.90 0.39
N LYS A 271 5.81 -12.79 0.38
CA LYS A 271 6.55 -13.14 1.59
C LYS A 271 7.13 -11.89 2.25
N ASP A 272 7.01 -11.78 3.57
CA ASP A 272 7.45 -10.59 4.32
C ASP A 272 8.98 -10.38 4.29
N ILE A 273 9.74 -11.44 4.00
CA ILE A 273 11.19 -11.34 3.72
C ILE A 273 11.47 -10.59 2.39
N ASN A 274 10.56 -10.65 1.42
CA ASN A 274 10.73 -10.10 0.08
C ASN A 274 10.03 -8.75 -0.11
N SER A 275 8.90 -8.54 0.56
CA SER A 275 8.20 -7.26 0.54
C SER A 275 7.48 -6.98 1.85
N LYS A 276 7.47 -5.73 2.28
CA LYS A 276 6.83 -5.26 3.52
C LYS A 276 5.44 -4.69 3.21
N LEU A 277 4.43 -5.16 3.94
CA LEU A 277 3.08 -4.59 3.86
C LEU A 277 3.05 -3.18 4.46
N CYS A 278 2.48 -2.22 3.74
CA CYS A 278 2.28 -0.87 4.27
C CYS A 278 1.02 -0.85 5.15
N PRO A 279 1.10 -0.44 6.43
CA PRO A 279 -0.03 -0.55 7.36
C PRO A 279 -1.06 0.56 7.20
N GLY A 280 -0.70 1.67 6.57
CA GLY A 280 -1.55 2.84 6.48
C GLY A 280 -2.81 2.58 5.65
N LYS A 281 -3.99 2.97 6.15
CA LYS A 281 -5.27 2.88 5.41
C LYS A 281 -5.26 3.59 4.06
N LYS A 282 -4.38 4.58 3.87
CA LYS A 282 -4.17 5.30 2.61
C LYS A 282 -3.13 4.64 1.69
N ASP A 283 -2.36 3.67 2.21
CA ASP A 283 -1.32 2.98 1.45
C ASP A 283 -1.89 1.88 0.56
N THR A 284 -2.54 2.29 -0.50
CA THR A 284 -3.17 1.39 -1.48
C THR A 284 -2.77 1.73 -2.89
N VAL A 285 -2.79 0.74 -3.77
CA VAL A 285 -2.60 0.89 -5.20
C VAL A 285 -3.85 0.40 -5.92
N THR A 286 -4.36 1.21 -6.86
CA THR A 286 -5.54 0.87 -7.65
C THR A 286 -5.16 0.69 -9.11
N ARG A 287 -5.54 -0.44 -9.70
CA ARG A 287 -5.39 -0.71 -11.14
C ARG A 287 -6.62 -1.44 -11.66
N HIS A 288 -7.17 -1.01 -12.79
CA HIS A 288 -8.37 -1.61 -13.41
C HIS A 288 -9.54 -1.77 -12.41
N LYS A 289 -9.84 -0.73 -11.62
CA LYS A 289 -10.87 -0.71 -10.55
C LYS A 289 -10.57 -1.63 -9.36
N LEU A 290 -9.53 -2.45 -9.40
CA LEU A 290 -9.10 -3.29 -8.28
C LEU A 290 -8.17 -2.50 -7.36
N LYS A 291 -8.56 -2.35 -6.09
CA LYS A 291 -7.78 -1.67 -5.05
C LYS A 291 -7.16 -2.71 -4.13
N LYS A 292 -5.82 -2.70 -4.00
CA LYS A 292 -5.05 -3.60 -3.13
C LYS A 292 -4.17 -2.81 -2.18
N GLN A 293 -3.89 -3.39 -1.00
CA GLN A 293 -2.93 -2.86 -0.05
C GLN A 293 -1.55 -2.84 -0.70
N LYS A 294 -0.82 -1.78 -0.46
CA LYS A 294 0.52 -1.58 -1.01
C LYS A 294 1.53 -2.42 -0.21
N ARG A 295 2.42 -3.08 -0.92
CA ARG A 295 3.62 -3.69 -0.35
C ARG A 295 4.86 -3.04 -0.96
N LEU A 296 5.89 -2.79 -0.16
CA LEU A 296 7.16 -2.24 -0.58
C LEU A 296 8.20 -3.36 -0.68
N LEU A 297 8.91 -3.42 -1.78
CA LEU A 297 10.00 -4.38 -1.94
C LEU A 297 11.12 -4.12 -0.92
N ASN A 298 11.60 -5.18 -0.28
CA ASN A 298 12.70 -5.11 0.68
C ASN A 298 14.07 -5.19 0.00
N LYS A 299 14.11 -5.69 -1.24
CA LYS A 299 15.32 -5.86 -2.07
C LYS A 299 15.06 -5.31 -3.47
N THR A 300 16.12 -5.16 -4.26
CA THR A 300 15.97 -4.83 -5.68
C THR A 300 15.33 -5.98 -6.46
N LEU A 301 14.64 -5.67 -7.57
CA LEU A 301 14.02 -6.72 -8.39
C LEU A 301 15.03 -7.73 -8.96
N ILE A 302 16.27 -7.33 -9.17
CA ILE A 302 17.33 -8.21 -9.63
C ILE A 302 17.67 -9.22 -8.53
N GLN A 303 17.88 -8.76 -7.30
CA GLN A 303 18.15 -9.63 -6.15
C GLN A 303 16.99 -10.60 -5.89
N LEU A 304 15.75 -10.09 -5.95
CA LEU A 304 14.55 -10.93 -5.78
C LEU A 304 14.38 -11.95 -6.92
N TYR A 305 14.79 -11.61 -8.13
CA TYR A 305 14.79 -12.56 -9.25
C TYR A 305 15.81 -13.68 -9.04
N ASP A 306 17.01 -13.34 -8.54
CA ASP A 306 18.03 -14.31 -8.23
C ASP A 306 17.61 -15.24 -7.07
N ASP A 307 17.02 -14.67 -6.02
CA ASP A 307 16.44 -15.42 -4.90
C ASP A 307 15.28 -16.33 -5.37
N PHE A 308 14.39 -15.83 -6.24
CA PHE A 308 13.30 -16.62 -6.82
C PHE A 308 13.80 -17.83 -7.63
N ARG A 309 14.86 -17.64 -8.41
CA ARG A 309 15.45 -18.72 -9.20
C ARG A 309 16.06 -19.81 -8.30
N LYS A 310 16.69 -19.42 -7.21
CA LYS A 310 17.27 -20.35 -6.23
C LYS A 310 16.19 -21.18 -5.52
N GLU A 311 15.09 -20.50 -5.08
CA GLU A 311 14.01 -21.18 -4.34
C GLU A 311 13.16 -22.12 -5.22
N ASN A 312 12.93 -21.77 -6.48
CA ASN A 312 11.89 -22.42 -7.30
C ASN A 312 12.44 -23.32 -8.42
N ALA A 313 13.75 -23.39 -8.66
CA ALA A 313 14.38 -24.14 -9.75
C ALA A 313 13.72 -23.94 -11.14
N ILE A 314 13.01 -22.80 -11.35
CA ILE A 314 12.26 -22.50 -12.56
C ILE A 314 13.07 -21.57 -13.45
N PHE A 315 13.28 -21.99 -14.71
CA PHE A 315 13.93 -21.14 -15.68
C PHE A 315 12.96 -20.07 -16.20
N LEU A 316 13.09 -18.87 -15.68
CA LEU A 316 12.28 -17.70 -16.02
C LEU A 316 13.21 -16.54 -16.40
N SER A 317 12.93 -15.81 -17.49
CA SER A 317 13.70 -14.63 -17.82
C SER A 317 13.35 -13.47 -16.87
N TYR A 318 14.35 -12.63 -16.54
CA TYR A 318 14.16 -11.45 -15.70
C TYR A 318 13.02 -10.53 -16.19
N SER A 319 12.93 -10.32 -17.50
CA SER A 319 11.86 -9.48 -18.07
C SER A 319 10.46 -10.08 -17.85
N THR A 320 10.35 -11.42 -17.85
CA THR A 320 9.08 -12.10 -17.57
C THR A 320 8.74 -12.03 -16.08
N PHE A 321 9.71 -12.22 -15.19
CA PHE A 321 9.55 -12.02 -13.74
C PHE A 321 9.01 -10.62 -13.43
N CYS A 322 9.63 -9.58 -13.98
CA CYS A 322 9.16 -8.19 -13.83
C CYS A 322 7.74 -7.96 -14.36
N LYS A 323 7.33 -8.62 -15.46
CA LYS A 323 5.97 -8.53 -16.02
C LYS A 323 4.92 -9.25 -15.18
N LEU A 324 5.31 -10.30 -14.48
CA LEU A 324 4.43 -11.09 -13.61
C LEU A 324 4.26 -10.48 -12.23
N LYS A 325 5.14 -9.55 -11.83
CA LYS A 325 5.08 -8.85 -10.54
C LYS A 325 3.70 -8.21 -10.33
N PRO A 326 3.03 -8.45 -9.18
CA PRO A 326 1.78 -7.81 -8.83
C PRO A 326 1.87 -6.27 -8.81
N PHE A 327 0.82 -5.59 -9.25
CA PHE A 327 0.81 -4.12 -9.35
C PHE A 327 0.82 -3.42 -7.99
N TRP A 328 0.42 -4.10 -6.91
CA TRP A 328 0.41 -3.57 -5.55
C TRP A 328 1.76 -3.72 -4.84
N ILE A 329 2.67 -4.50 -5.39
CA ILE A 329 4.05 -4.60 -4.91
C ILE A 329 4.87 -3.58 -5.69
N VAL A 330 5.33 -2.55 -5.00
CA VAL A 330 5.99 -1.40 -5.61
C VAL A 330 7.38 -1.17 -5.02
N HIS A 331 8.23 -0.52 -5.79
CA HIS A 331 9.50 -0.05 -5.26
C HIS A 331 9.25 1.04 -4.21
N PRO A 332 10.02 1.10 -3.13
CA PRO A 332 10.04 2.25 -2.26
C PRO A 332 10.37 3.50 -3.09
N ASN A 333 9.52 4.51 -2.98
CA ASN A 333 9.75 5.76 -3.69
C ASN A 333 10.61 6.66 -2.81
N VAL A 334 11.71 7.17 -3.35
CA VAL A 334 12.64 8.06 -2.66
C VAL A 334 11.95 9.30 -2.06
N ASN A 335 10.84 9.72 -2.65
CA ASN A 335 10.06 10.86 -2.20
C ASN A 335 8.91 10.52 -1.22
N ARG A 336 8.77 9.25 -0.80
CA ARG A 336 7.75 8.83 0.16
C ARG A 336 8.39 8.55 1.50
N ARG A 337 7.74 9.06 2.53
CA ARG A 337 8.09 8.82 3.92
C ARG A 337 7.88 7.33 4.24
N ASP A 338 8.94 6.62 4.60
CA ASP A 338 8.86 5.30 5.17
C ASP A 338 8.44 5.41 6.64
N THR A 339 7.42 4.68 7.01
CA THR A 339 6.87 4.67 8.38
C THR A 339 6.92 3.27 8.98
N CYS A 340 6.93 3.21 10.30
CA CYS A 340 6.97 1.96 11.05
C CYS A 340 8.23 1.13 10.78
N LEU A 341 9.38 1.79 10.74
CA LEU A 341 10.68 1.13 10.61
C LEU A 341 11.11 0.54 11.96
N CYS A 342 11.84 -0.57 11.89
CA CYS A 342 12.52 -1.10 13.07
C CYS A 342 13.62 -0.15 13.52
N THR A 343 13.59 0.28 14.79
CA THR A 343 14.57 1.23 15.34
C THR A 343 16.01 0.69 15.25
N VAL A 344 16.21 -0.62 15.47
CA VAL A 344 17.53 -1.25 15.42
C VAL A 344 18.08 -1.19 13.99
N CYS A 345 17.29 -1.65 13.01
CA CYS A 345 17.69 -1.61 11.61
C CYS A 345 17.91 -0.17 11.10
N GLU A 346 17.01 0.76 11.44
CA GLU A 346 17.12 2.15 10.97
C GLU A 346 18.32 2.89 11.57
N ASN A 347 18.62 2.68 12.84
CA ASN A 347 19.82 3.26 13.45
C ASN A 347 21.10 2.74 12.80
N GLY A 348 21.17 1.44 12.47
CA GLY A 348 22.29 0.89 11.69
C GLY A 348 22.36 1.49 10.28
N GLU A 349 21.24 1.62 9.59
CA GLU A 349 21.17 2.24 8.27
C GLU A 349 21.60 3.71 8.29
N LEU A 350 21.26 4.47 9.32
CA LEU A 350 21.66 5.87 9.48
C LEU A 350 23.19 6.01 9.62
N LEU A 351 23.82 5.15 10.41
CA LEU A 351 25.28 5.11 10.56
C LEU A 351 25.96 4.74 9.22
N ILE A 352 25.52 3.67 8.56
CA ILE A 352 26.05 3.21 7.29
C ILE A 352 25.92 4.29 6.21
N ARG A 353 24.76 4.93 6.08
CA ARG A 353 24.54 6.03 5.15
C ARG A 353 25.48 7.20 5.44
N ARG A 354 25.70 7.52 6.71
CA ARG A 354 26.60 8.61 7.08
C ARG A 354 28.05 8.29 6.73
N LEU A 355 28.55 7.11 7.08
CA LEU A 355 29.91 6.67 6.73
C LEU A 355 30.12 6.58 5.22
N LYS A 356 29.11 6.18 4.45
CA LYS A 356 29.14 6.21 3.00
C LYS A 356 29.25 7.65 2.43
N ILE A 357 28.48 8.61 2.99
CA ILE A 357 28.57 10.02 2.61
C ILE A 357 29.97 10.59 2.90
N LEU A 358 30.60 10.14 3.99
CA LEU A 358 31.97 10.53 4.36
C LEU A 358 33.05 9.79 3.55
N ASN A 359 32.65 8.88 2.65
CA ASN A 359 33.54 8.00 1.86
C ASN A 359 34.46 7.11 2.70
N ILE A 360 34.03 6.76 3.93
CA ILE A 360 34.80 5.90 4.85
C ILE A 360 34.53 4.42 4.57
N ILE A 361 33.33 4.07 4.09
CA ILE A 361 32.96 2.70 3.69
C ILE A 361 32.40 2.68 2.27
N ASN A 362 32.43 1.52 1.63
CA ASN A 362 31.92 1.33 0.28
C ASN A 362 30.43 0.95 0.23
N GLU A 363 29.93 0.33 1.28
CA GLU A 363 28.55 -0.11 1.42
C GLU A 363 27.61 1.07 1.64
N ASN A 364 26.43 1.01 1.04
CA ASN A 364 25.41 2.06 1.15
C ASN A 364 24.14 1.63 1.89
N CYS A 365 24.10 0.38 2.39
CA CYS A 365 22.97 -0.17 3.15
C CYS A 365 23.41 -1.38 3.98
N LEU A 366 22.61 -1.69 4.99
CA LEU A 366 22.86 -2.79 5.93
C LEU A 366 22.95 -4.18 5.24
N ASP A 367 22.14 -4.43 4.21
CA ASP A 367 22.20 -5.68 3.44
C ASP A 367 23.59 -5.89 2.77
N LYS A 368 24.19 -4.82 2.24
CA LYS A 368 25.53 -4.90 1.65
C LYS A 368 26.61 -5.10 2.71
N VAL A 369 26.51 -4.43 3.86
CA VAL A 369 27.41 -4.65 4.99
C VAL A 369 27.36 -6.12 5.45
N CYS A 370 26.16 -6.70 5.56
CA CYS A 370 26.02 -8.12 5.88
C CYS A 370 26.69 -9.01 4.83
N LYS A 371 26.54 -8.69 3.54
CA LYS A 371 27.13 -9.47 2.43
C LYS A 371 28.64 -9.34 2.35
N SER A 372 29.20 -8.14 2.63
CA SER A 372 30.65 -7.94 2.62
C SER A 372 31.32 -8.68 3.77
N MET A 373 30.68 -8.79 4.92
CA MET A 373 31.21 -9.41 6.11
C MET A 373 30.89 -10.91 6.29
N CYS A 374 29.99 -11.48 5.50
CA CYS A 374 29.58 -12.90 5.53
C CYS A 374 30.13 -13.66 4.32
N CYS A 375 29.93 -14.99 4.30
CA CYS A 375 30.25 -15.83 3.14
C CYS A 375 29.36 -15.49 1.95
N PRO A 376 29.88 -15.53 0.70
CA PRO A 376 29.13 -15.08 -0.49
C PRO A 376 27.88 -15.89 -0.83
N GLU A 377 27.90 -17.19 -0.53
CA GLU A 377 26.91 -18.15 -1.07
C GLU A 377 25.60 -18.19 -0.30
N ASP A 378 25.60 -17.98 1.01
CA ASP A 378 24.38 -17.85 1.83
C ASP A 378 24.72 -17.11 3.13
N MET A 379 23.96 -16.07 3.45
CA MET A 379 24.01 -15.48 4.80
C MET A 379 23.35 -16.47 5.78
N LEU A 380 24.08 -17.54 6.08
CA LEU A 380 23.63 -18.55 7.04
C LEU A 380 23.53 -17.96 8.44
N GLU A 381 22.68 -18.52 9.25
CA GLU A 381 22.53 -18.13 10.66
C GLU A 381 23.87 -18.11 11.40
N LYS A 382 24.73 -19.12 11.15
CA LYS A 382 26.10 -19.19 11.69
C LYS A 382 26.99 -18.01 11.28
N CYS A 383 26.84 -17.51 10.03
CA CYS A 383 27.61 -16.34 9.56
C CYS A 383 27.20 -15.04 10.26
N LEU A 384 25.89 -14.81 10.36
CA LEU A 384 25.32 -13.64 11.03
C LEU A 384 25.56 -13.66 12.54
N ASN A 385 25.59 -14.83 13.15
CA ASN A 385 25.92 -15.00 14.57
C ASN A 385 27.45 -15.02 14.83
N ARG A 386 28.29 -14.81 13.81
CA ARG A 386 29.76 -14.84 13.88
C ARG A 386 30.34 -16.19 14.38
N LEU A 387 29.62 -17.27 14.17
CA LEU A 387 30.03 -18.63 14.51
C LEU A 387 30.64 -19.40 13.33
N CYS A 388 30.76 -18.76 12.16
CA CYS A 388 31.30 -19.37 10.96
C CYS A 388 32.83 -19.20 10.92
N ASN A 389 33.58 -20.32 10.90
CA ASN A 389 35.04 -20.29 10.88
C ASN A 389 35.65 -19.54 9.67
N LYS A 390 34.90 -19.45 8.53
CA LYS A 390 35.37 -18.78 7.31
C LYS A 390 35.23 -17.25 7.35
N CYS A 391 34.30 -16.71 8.13
CA CYS A 391 33.99 -15.26 8.09
C CYS A 391 33.83 -14.59 9.47
N ASN A 392 34.06 -15.30 10.57
CA ASN A 392 33.92 -14.74 11.94
C ASN A 392 34.87 -13.57 12.21
N LYS A 393 36.09 -13.59 11.61
CA LYS A 393 37.12 -12.55 11.73
C LYS A 393 37.02 -11.48 10.62
N LYS A 394 36.08 -11.60 9.67
CA LYS A 394 35.98 -10.66 8.57
C LYS A 394 35.40 -9.34 9.05
N GLU A 395 36.16 -8.27 8.90
CA GLU A 395 35.78 -6.90 9.25
C GLU A 395 35.28 -6.12 8.05
N LEU A 396 34.63 -4.98 8.31
CA LEU A 396 34.20 -4.05 7.28
C LEU A 396 35.42 -3.30 6.72
N GLU A 397 35.54 -3.24 5.41
CA GLU A 397 36.63 -2.50 4.75
C GLU A 397 36.46 -0.99 4.96
N ILE A 398 37.42 -0.36 5.60
CA ILE A 398 37.44 1.06 5.90
C ILE A 398 38.50 1.74 5.03
N THR A 399 38.11 2.72 4.25
CA THR A 399 38.99 3.57 3.48
C THR A 399 39.71 4.56 4.39
N ALA A 400 40.93 4.99 4.03
CA ALA A 400 41.68 5.96 4.80
C ALA A 400 40.90 7.27 5.01
N TYR A 401 40.85 7.74 6.25
CA TYR A 401 40.18 8.97 6.66
C TYR A 401 40.91 9.62 7.82
N ASN A 402 40.67 10.92 8.03
CA ASN A 402 41.18 11.59 9.21
C ASN A 402 40.28 11.31 10.42
N PRO A 403 40.78 10.60 11.46
CA PRO A 403 39.94 10.17 12.59
C PRO A 403 39.39 11.31 13.45
N ASP A 404 40.08 12.41 13.54
CA ASP A 404 39.79 13.50 14.47
C ASP A 404 38.87 14.57 13.87
N ASP A 405 38.58 14.48 12.56
CA ASP A 405 37.64 15.37 11.89
C ASP A 405 36.28 15.30 12.58
N VAL A 406 35.74 16.46 12.92
CA VAL A 406 34.39 16.59 13.52
C VAL A 406 33.34 16.33 12.46
N SER A 407 32.37 15.51 12.80
CA SER A 407 31.23 15.16 11.99
C SER A 407 29.99 14.93 12.85
N PHE A 408 28.95 14.35 12.28
CA PHE A 408 27.73 13.99 13.02
C PHE A 408 27.10 12.74 12.43
N TYR A 409 26.24 12.09 13.22
CA TYR A 409 25.33 11.07 12.73
C TYR A 409 23.96 11.22 13.39
N GLU A 410 22.94 10.65 12.79
CA GLU A 410 21.59 10.69 13.33
C GLU A 410 21.21 9.34 13.96
N LYS A 411 20.49 9.39 15.09
CA LYS A 411 20.05 8.22 15.82
C LYS A 411 18.64 8.42 16.40
N TRP A 412 17.79 7.41 16.28
CA TRP A 412 16.53 7.37 17.00
C TRP A 412 16.79 6.97 18.45
N VAL A 413 16.46 7.85 19.37
CA VAL A 413 16.63 7.66 20.81
C VAL A 413 15.31 7.85 21.55
N SER A 414 15.12 7.08 22.62
CA SER A 414 13.98 7.25 23.52
C SER A 414 14.44 8.06 24.72
N LYS A 415 13.96 9.29 24.85
CA LYS A 415 14.28 10.18 25.98
C LYS A 415 13.03 10.41 26.83
N THR A 416 13.23 10.47 28.12
CA THR A 416 12.23 10.95 29.06
C THR A 416 12.22 12.46 29.00
N VAL A 417 11.11 13.06 28.66
CA VAL A 417 10.92 14.51 28.60
C VAL A 417 9.77 14.91 29.52
N ASP A 418 9.95 16.01 30.19
CA ASP A 418 8.91 16.59 31.03
C ASP A 418 7.95 17.35 30.13
N VAL A 419 6.68 16.96 30.11
CA VAL A 419 5.63 17.59 29.31
C VAL A 419 4.65 18.25 30.26
N ASN A 420 4.44 19.56 30.09
CA ASN A 420 3.41 20.28 30.85
C ASN A 420 2.03 20.00 30.23
N ILE A 421 1.19 19.29 30.96
CA ILE A 421 -0.19 18.99 30.57
C ILE A 421 -1.12 19.67 31.57
N LYS A 422 -1.80 20.71 31.15
CA LYS A 422 -2.77 21.46 31.98
C LYS A 422 -2.18 21.94 33.33
N GLY A 423 -0.93 22.41 33.36
CA GLY A 423 -0.26 22.91 34.56
C GLY A 423 0.52 21.85 35.35
N TYR A 424 0.37 20.58 35.04
CA TYR A 424 1.13 19.48 35.70
C TYR A 424 2.28 19.00 34.82
N ILE A 425 3.48 18.91 35.39
CA ILE A 425 4.65 18.35 34.72
C ILE A 425 4.57 16.82 34.79
N LYS A 426 4.43 16.20 33.61
CA LYS A 426 4.42 14.75 33.49
C LYS A 426 5.64 14.25 32.73
N ARG A 427 6.34 13.28 33.27
CA ARG A 427 7.45 12.59 32.61
C ARG A 427 6.93 11.61 31.56
N CYS A 428 7.20 11.90 30.30
CA CYS A 428 6.79 11.06 29.17
C CYS A 428 8.00 10.58 28.38
N LYS A 429 8.03 9.27 28.04
CA LYS A 429 9.02 8.75 27.10
C LYS A 429 8.67 9.18 25.67
N LYS A 430 9.56 9.94 25.03
CA LYS A 430 9.39 10.39 23.65
C LYS A 430 10.53 9.88 22.79
N THR A 431 10.19 9.21 21.69
CA THR A 431 11.19 8.79 20.70
C THR A 431 11.44 9.92 19.71
N ILE A 432 12.67 10.39 19.65
CA ILE A 432 13.11 11.49 18.79
C ILE A 432 14.29 11.05 17.94
N LYS A 433 14.44 11.64 16.78
CA LYS A 433 15.61 11.49 15.93
C LYS A 433 16.60 12.61 16.29
N GLU A 434 17.71 12.24 16.86
CA GLU A 434 18.73 13.15 17.37
C GLU A 434 19.95 13.16 16.46
N GLN A 435 20.57 14.33 16.33
CA GLN A 435 21.83 14.51 15.65
C GLN A 435 22.95 14.55 16.71
N ILE A 436 23.86 13.60 16.64
CA ILE A 436 24.99 13.45 17.57
C ILE A 436 26.23 13.96 16.89
N GLN A 437 26.82 15.05 17.40
CA GLN A 437 28.11 15.56 16.96
C GLN A 437 29.24 14.75 17.61
N CYS A 438 30.22 14.32 16.83
CA CYS A 438 31.35 13.53 17.30
C CYS A 438 32.46 13.49 16.23
N THR A 439 33.60 12.90 16.53
CA THR A 439 34.67 12.66 15.54
C THR A 439 34.30 11.53 14.58
N LYS A 440 34.93 11.48 13.42
CA LYS A 440 34.75 10.40 12.45
C LYS A 440 35.13 9.04 13.05
N ARG A 441 36.14 8.97 13.90
CA ARG A 441 36.53 7.79 14.68
C ARG A 441 35.33 7.25 15.47
N ASN A 442 34.66 8.11 16.25
CA ASN A 442 33.54 7.72 17.08
C ASN A 442 32.35 7.16 16.27
N ILE A 443 32.15 7.63 15.04
CA ILE A 443 31.09 7.10 14.15
C ILE A 443 31.43 5.68 13.69
N VAL A 444 32.70 5.43 13.37
CA VAL A 444 33.19 4.10 12.98
C VAL A 444 33.10 3.14 14.17
N ASP A 445 33.55 3.56 15.33
CA ASP A 445 33.52 2.77 16.56
C ASP A 445 32.09 2.43 16.97
N GLU A 446 31.16 3.39 16.85
CA GLU A 446 29.73 3.16 17.12
C GLU A 446 29.14 2.12 16.16
N LEU A 447 29.49 2.17 14.85
CA LEU A 447 29.04 1.14 13.92
C LEU A 447 29.60 -0.24 14.29
N ASN A 448 30.90 -0.34 14.53
CA ASN A 448 31.58 -1.59 14.91
C ASN A 448 30.97 -2.18 16.18
N LYS A 449 30.64 -1.35 17.17
CA LYS A 449 29.98 -1.75 18.41
C LYS A 449 28.54 -2.26 18.14
N GLN A 450 27.83 -1.69 17.15
CA GLN A 450 26.47 -2.08 16.85
C GLN A 450 26.37 -3.32 15.94
N ILE A 451 27.37 -3.60 15.10
CA ILE A 451 27.37 -4.72 14.14
C ILE A 451 26.98 -6.05 14.76
N PRO A 452 27.52 -6.50 15.92
CA PRO A 452 27.11 -7.80 16.49
C PRO A 452 25.61 -7.86 16.82
N ASN A 453 25.06 -6.79 17.40
CA ASN A 453 23.65 -6.72 17.75
C ASN A 453 22.76 -6.62 16.49
N LEU A 454 23.19 -5.86 15.46
CA LEU A 454 22.51 -5.76 14.17
C LEU A 454 22.46 -7.12 13.47
N PHE A 455 23.57 -7.83 13.42
CA PHE A 455 23.65 -9.15 12.79
C PHE A 455 22.81 -10.18 13.52
N LYS A 456 22.85 -10.20 14.86
CA LYS A 456 21.98 -11.06 15.67
C LYS A 456 20.51 -10.77 15.44
N HIS A 457 20.13 -9.49 15.40
CA HIS A 457 18.75 -9.07 15.09
C HIS A 457 18.30 -9.52 13.69
N ILE A 458 19.18 -9.38 12.68
CA ILE A 458 18.89 -9.83 11.31
C ILE A 458 18.78 -11.36 11.26
N SER A 459 19.66 -12.08 11.96
CA SER A 459 19.63 -13.53 12.06
C SER A 459 18.32 -14.00 12.67
N ASN A 460 17.93 -13.46 13.83
CA ASN A 460 16.67 -13.77 14.50
C ASN A 460 15.47 -13.48 13.59
N ARG A 461 15.43 -12.30 12.94
CA ARG A 461 14.37 -11.94 12.00
C ARG A 461 14.24 -12.95 10.86
N ASN A 462 15.35 -13.30 10.24
CA ASN A 462 15.37 -14.24 9.10
C ASN A 462 14.95 -15.64 9.55
N HIS A 463 15.41 -16.09 10.72
CA HIS A 463 15.02 -17.36 11.31
C HIS A 463 13.52 -17.40 11.59
N GLN A 464 12.99 -16.41 12.32
CA GLN A 464 11.56 -16.34 12.67
C GLN A 464 10.66 -16.31 11.41
N TYR A 465 11.04 -15.57 10.37
CA TYR A 465 10.27 -15.58 9.13
C TYR A 465 10.26 -16.95 8.46
N LYS A 466 11.42 -17.65 8.41
CA LYS A 466 11.50 -18.99 7.84
C LYS A 466 10.67 -20.00 8.66
N ALA A 467 10.79 -19.93 9.97
CA ALA A 467 10.08 -20.82 10.88
C ALA A 467 8.55 -20.63 10.81
N ILE A 468 8.08 -19.38 10.82
CA ILE A 468 6.66 -19.05 10.68
C ILE A 468 6.12 -19.43 9.28
N ASP A 469 6.89 -19.19 8.22
CA ASP A 469 6.52 -19.63 6.85
C ASP A 469 6.42 -21.14 6.77
N TYR A 470 7.33 -21.87 7.42
CA TYR A 470 7.30 -23.33 7.52
C TYR A 470 6.03 -23.82 8.22
N ILE A 471 5.70 -23.29 9.40
CA ILE A 471 4.48 -23.64 10.15
C ILE A 471 3.23 -23.45 9.27
N LYS A 472 3.13 -22.31 8.59
CA LYS A 472 1.98 -22.01 7.71
C LYS A 472 1.92 -22.88 6.47
N LYS A 473 3.04 -23.36 5.97
CA LYS A 473 3.13 -24.17 4.75
C LYS A 473 2.82 -25.65 4.99
N TYR A 474 3.17 -26.16 6.15
CA TYR A 474 3.05 -27.58 6.49
C TYR A 474 1.96 -27.83 7.53
N ILE A 475 0.81 -27.16 7.35
CA ILE A 475 -0.41 -27.39 8.15
C ILE A 475 -0.96 -28.78 7.79
N THR A 476 -1.22 -29.60 8.82
CA THR A 476 -1.85 -30.92 8.70
C THR A 476 -3.34 -30.85 9.00
N ASP A 477 -4.09 -31.91 8.73
CA ASP A 477 -5.54 -31.94 8.97
C ASP A 477 -5.93 -31.79 10.44
N ASN A 478 -5.02 -32.08 11.36
CA ASN A 478 -5.19 -31.96 12.79
C ASN A 478 -4.42 -30.78 13.40
N SER A 479 -4.00 -29.83 12.61
CA SER A 479 -3.29 -28.63 13.05
C SER A 479 -3.91 -27.33 12.52
N ALA A 480 -3.74 -26.25 13.29
CA ALA A 480 -4.17 -24.93 12.90
C ALA A 480 -3.15 -23.86 13.30
N VAL A 481 -3.12 -22.77 12.56
CA VAL A 481 -2.29 -21.59 12.87
C VAL A 481 -3.17 -20.35 13.04
N ILE A 482 -3.06 -19.68 14.19
CA ILE A 482 -3.75 -18.43 14.49
C ILE A 482 -2.72 -17.30 14.48
N HIS A 483 -2.87 -16.36 13.55
CA HIS A 483 -2.03 -15.16 13.47
C HIS A 483 -2.81 -13.95 13.97
N VAL A 484 -2.39 -13.36 15.07
CA VAL A 484 -3.09 -12.29 15.78
C VAL A 484 -2.27 -11.00 15.83
N ASP A 485 -2.96 -9.86 15.79
CA ASP A 485 -2.38 -8.54 16.00
C ASP A 485 -3.47 -7.51 16.35
N PHE A 486 -3.14 -6.54 17.20
CA PHE A 486 -4.00 -5.38 17.39
C PHE A 486 -3.76 -4.35 16.29
N SER A 487 -4.79 -4.05 15.54
CA SER A 487 -4.75 -2.99 14.55
C SER A 487 -4.89 -1.62 15.25
N GLU A 488 -4.36 -0.56 14.63
CA GLU A 488 -4.64 0.82 15.08
C GLU A 488 -6.16 1.04 15.25
N ASN A 489 -6.58 1.64 16.35
CA ASN A 489 -7.98 1.90 16.66
C ASN A 489 -8.68 2.67 15.54
N PHE A 490 -9.94 2.36 15.33
CA PHE A 490 -10.80 3.11 14.42
C PHE A 490 -11.55 4.19 15.20
N ALA A 491 -11.29 5.46 14.88
CA ALA A 491 -12.08 6.55 15.43
C ALA A 491 -13.42 6.66 14.69
N CYS A 492 -14.54 6.59 15.41
CA CYS A 492 -15.88 6.78 14.89
C CYS A 492 -16.03 8.15 14.25
N LYS A 493 -16.84 8.27 13.18
CA LYS A 493 -16.93 9.48 12.35
C LYS A 493 -18.33 9.66 11.81
N TYR A 494 -18.69 10.93 11.64
CA TYR A 494 -19.86 11.32 10.90
C TYR A 494 -19.51 11.72 9.47
N ALA A 495 -20.41 11.49 8.55
CA ALA A 495 -20.28 11.90 7.16
C ALA A 495 -20.23 13.42 7.01
N ASN A 496 -21.00 14.12 7.87
CA ASN A 496 -21.01 15.56 7.99
C ASN A 496 -20.73 15.95 9.44
N GLU A 497 -19.60 16.57 9.69
CA GLU A 497 -19.17 16.96 11.03
C GLU A 497 -19.27 18.48 11.21
N ILE A 498 -19.85 18.92 12.32
CA ILE A 498 -19.80 20.31 12.74
C ILE A 498 -18.39 20.68 13.21
N GLN A 499 -18.07 21.96 13.24
CA GLN A 499 -16.73 22.45 13.54
C GLN A 499 -16.21 21.97 14.92
N SER A 500 -17.04 21.96 15.94
CA SER A 500 -16.68 21.50 17.29
C SER A 500 -16.31 20.01 17.33
N MET A 501 -17.03 19.16 16.60
CA MET A 501 -16.69 17.74 16.48
C MET A 501 -15.41 17.51 15.67
N HIS A 502 -15.18 18.33 14.63
CA HIS A 502 -14.01 18.15 13.76
C HIS A 502 -12.70 18.52 14.44
N PHE A 503 -12.70 19.61 15.23
CA PHE A 503 -11.49 20.17 15.84
C PHE A 503 -11.32 19.87 17.33
N GLY A 504 -12.35 19.50 18.05
CA GLY A 504 -12.29 19.40 19.52
C GLY A 504 -13.08 18.24 20.15
N GLY A 505 -13.90 17.51 19.39
CA GLY A 505 -14.70 16.43 19.93
C GLY A 505 -13.85 15.18 20.22
N SER A 506 -13.99 14.60 21.42
CA SER A 506 -13.51 13.26 21.70
C SER A 506 -14.37 12.27 20.89
N ARG A 507 -13.75 11.50 20.01
CA ARG A 507 -14.42 10.49 19.21
C ARG A 507 -14.35 9.14 19.90
N GLN A 508 -15.43 8.42 19.90
CA GLN A 508 -15.41 7.02 20.30
C GLN A 508 -14.40 6.27 19.45
N GLN A 509 -13.55 5.49 20.10
CA GLN A 509 -12.57 4.64 19.43
C GLN A 509 -13.01 3.20 19.54
N LEU A 510 -12.86 2.47 18.45
CA LEU A 510 -13.07 1.03 18.39
C LEU A 510 -11.71 0.36 18.27
N SER A 511 -11.40 -0.51 19.20
CA SER A 511 -10.20 -1.35 19.12
C SER A 511 -10.47 -2.52 18.17
N LEU A 512 -9.51 -2.84 17.34
CA LEU A 512 -9.62 -3.92 16.36
C LEU A 512 -8.54 -4.96 16.65
N HIS A 513 -8.91 -6.09 17.25
CA HIS A 513 -8.05 -7.24 17.37
C HIS A 513 -8.24 -8.14 16.15
N THR A 514 -7.28 -8.13 15.25
CA THR A 514 -7.36 -8.83 13.98
C THR A 514 -6.76 -10.23 14.10
N VAL A 515 -7.50 -11.21 13.63
CA VAL A 515 -7.11 -12.62 13.67
C VAL A 515 -7.23 -13.21 12.27
N VAL A 516 -6.20 -13.91 11.85
CA VAL A 516 -6.20 -14.70 10.61
C VAL A 516 -5.83 -16.13 10.98
N PHE A 517 -6.66 -17.09 10.64
CA PHE A 517 -6.32 -18.47 10.92
C PHE A 517 -6.20 -19.31 9.66
N TYR A 518 -5.32 -20.29 9.71
CA TYR A 518 -4.98 -21.16 8.60
C TYR A 518 -5.25 -22.62 9.03
N TYR A 519 -5.98 -23.34 8.20
CA TYR A 519 -6.28 -24.75 8.36
C TYR A 519 -6.45 -25.40 6.99
N GLN A 520 -6.04 -26.64 6.79
CA GLN A 520 -6.18 -27.38 5.51
C GLN A 520 -5.84 -26.53 4.27
N ASN A 521 -4.78 -25.71 4.33
CA ASN A 521 -4.36 -24.77 3.29
C ASN A 521 -5.37 -23.64 2.96
N LYS A 522 -6.37 -23.43 3.77
CA LYS A 522 -7.30 -22.29 3.67
C LYS A 522 -6.86 -21.19 4.62
N GLU A 523 -7.26 -19.96 4.29
CA GLU A 523 -6.98 -18.76 5.07
C GLU A 523 -8.31 -18.02 5.29
N ASP A 524 -8.73 -17.90 6.54
CA ASP A 524 -9.91 -17.14 6.93
C ASP A 524 -9.48 -15.98 7.83
N GLY A 525 -10.12 -14.81 7.64
CA GLY A 525 -9.81 -13.62 8.43
C GLY A 525 -10.89 -13.38 9.48
N ILE A 526 -10.46 -13.16 10.72
CA ILE A 526 -11.31 -12.76 11.82
C ILE A 526 -10.77 -11.46 12.38
N ILE A 527 -11.62 -10.47 12.56
CA ILE A 527 -11.26 -9.22 13.23
C ILE A 527 -12.11 -9.13 14.48
N VAL A 528 -11.44 -8.96 15.59
CA VAL A 528 -12.08 -8.76 16.88
C VAL A 528 -11.77 -7.35 17.33
N SER A 529 -12.79 -6.60 17.72
CA SER A 529 -12.65 -5.25 18.23
C SER A 529 -13.40 -5.13 19.54
N GLU A 530 -12.75 -4.52 20.49
CA GLU A 530 -13.22 -4.47 21.85
C GLU A 530 -12.86 -3.15 22.52
N SER A 531 -13.19 -3.05 23.78
CA SER A 531 -12.75 -1.95 24.62
C SER A 531 -11.25 -1.62 24.37
N LEU A 532 -10.76 -0.52 24.82
CA LEU A 532 -9.36 -0.12 24.59
C LEU A 532 -8.35 -0.96 25.39
N ARG A 533 -8.81 -2.01 26.10
CA ARG A 533 -7.93 -2.96 26.79
C ARG A 533 -7.27 -3.89 25.77
N HIS A 534 -5.95 -4.04 25.90
CA HIS A 534 -5.13 -4.93 25.07
C HIS A 534 -4.29 -5.86 25.95
N ASP A 535 -4.73 -6.12 27.16
CA ASP A 535 -4.04 -6.99 28.12
C ASP A 535 -4.31 -8.49 27.86
N PRO A 536 -3.61 -9.41 28.49
CA PRO A 536 -3.78 -10.85 28.30
C PRO A 536 -5.21 -11.38 28.53
N VAL A 537 -5.96 -10.78 29.47
CA VAL A 537 -7.35 -11.17 29.75
C VAL A 537 -8.23 -10.80 28.55
N ALA A 538 -8.15 -9.57 28.06
CA ALA A 538 -8.86 -9.13 26.87
C ALA A 538 -8.50 -10.00 25.65
N ILE A 539 -7.23 -10.37 25.48
CA ILE A 539 -6.79 -11.25 24.39
C ILE A 539 -7.48 -12.62 24.48
N LEU A 540 -7.55 -13.22 25.66
CA LEU A 540 -8.19 -14.53 25.82
C LEU A 540 -9.68 -14.47 25.49
N VAL A 541 -10.39 -13.45 25.99
CA VAL A 541 -11.83 -13.27 25.73
C VAL A 541 -12.07 -13.02 24.23
N HIS A 542 -11.20 -12.26 23.58
CA HIS A 542 -11.26 -12.08 22.13
C HIS A 542 -11.04 -13.37 21.34
N LEU A 543 -10.21 -14.26 21.84
CA LEU A 543 -9.91 -15.53 21.16
C LEU A 543 -10.98 -16.60 21.38
N GLN A 544 -11.85 -16.48 22.39
CA GLN A 544 -12.85 -17.48 22.68
C GLN A 544 -13.75 -17.84 21.48
N PRO A 545 -14.39 -16.90 20.80
CA PRO A 545 -15.19 -17.23 19.62
C PRO A 545 -14.34 -17.74 18.45
N VAL A 546 -13.05 -17.42 18.41
CA VAL A 546 -12.14 -18.00 17.41
C VAL A 546 -11.90 -19.47 17.70
N PHE A 547 -11.78 -19.85 18.98
CA PHE A 547 -11.66 -21.23 19.39
C PHE A 547 -12.90 -22.03 19.04
N ASP A 548 -14.10 -21.46 19.22
CA ASP A 548 -15.36 -22.10 18.85
C ASP A 548 -15.41 -22.42 17.35
N VAL A 549 -14.98 -21.47 16.52
CA VAL A 549 -14.89 -21.70 15.06
C VAL A 549 -13.89 -22.77 14.72
N ILE A 550 -12.72 -22.75 15.32
CA ILE A 550 -11.66 -23.72 15.03
C ILE A 550 -12.10 -25.12 15.44
N SER A 551 -12.79 -25.26 16.58
CA SER A 551 -13.34 -26.53 17.05
C SER A 551 -14.34 -27.12 16.05
N LEU A 552 -15.16 -26.27 15.40
CA LEU A 552 -16.07 -26.69 14.34
C LEU A 552 -15.34 -27.05 13.03
N ARG A 553 -14.26 -26.34 12.67
CA ARG A 553 -13.55 -26.52 11.41
C ARG A 553 -12.51 -27.64 11.46
N VAL A 554 -11.91 -27.87 12.62
CA VAL A 554 -10.87 -28.86 12.87
C VAL A 554 -11.23 -29.67 14.13
N PRO A 555 -12.24 -30.57 14.07
CA PRO A 555 -12.72 -31.30 15.26
C PRO A 555 -11.63 -32.12 15.96
N ASN A 556 -10.66 -32.64 15.20
CA ASN A 556 -9.56 -33.46 15.72
C ASN A 556 -8.28 -32.63 15.92
N LEU A 557 -8.39 -31.36 16.30
CA LEU A 557 -7.24 -30.49 16.52
C LEU A 557 -6.32 -31.05 17.60
N SER A 558 -5.08 -31.33 17.24
CA SER A 558 -4.06 -31.84 18.16
C SER A 558 -2.89 -30.84 18.32
N ILE A 559 -2.66 -29.97 17.38
CA ILE A 559 -1.56 -29.00 17.38
C ILE A 559 -2.09 -27.60 17.04
N LEU A 560 -1.86 -26.65 17.93
CA LEU A 560 -2.27 -25.27 17.76
C LEU A 560 -1.07 -24.33 17.78
N HIS A 561 -0.86 -23.63 16.69
CA HIS A 561 0.20 -22.64 16.57
C HIS A 561 -0.34 -21.22 16.62
N PHE A 562 0.21 -20.40 17.48
CA PHE A 562 -0.03 -18.96 17.48
C PHE A 562 1.16 -18.22 16.88
N VAL A 563 0.86 -17.13 16.18
CA VAL A 563 1.83 -16.18 15.63
C VAL A 563 1.38 -14.78 16.02
N SER A 564 2.25 -14.00 16.64
CA SER A 564 2.00 -12.59 16.95
C SER A 564 3.29 -11.79 16.89
N ASP A 565 3.19 -10.46 16.97
CA ASP A 565 4.31 -9.66 17.46
C ASP A 565 4.48 -9.85 18.97
N GLY A 566 5.47 -9.24 19.57
CA GLY A 566 5.81 -9.52 20.98
C GLY A 566 5.82 -8.28 21.89
N PRO A 567 4.77 -7.44 21.97
CA PRO A 567 4.69 -6.41 23.00
C PRO A 567 4.55 -7.03 24.39
N SER A 568 5.33 -6.53 25.34
CA SER A 568 5.31 -7.04 26.72
C SER A 568 3.99 -6.78 27.44
N THR A 569 3.27 -5.75 27.04
CA THR A 569 1.96 -5.40 27.61
C THR A 569 0.80 -6.24 27.05
N GLN A 570 1.03 -6.99 25.99
CA GLN A 570 0.01 -7.76 25.28
C GLN A 570 0.35 -9.25 25.30
N TYR A 571 1.09 -9.73 24.30
CA TYR A 571 1.28 -11.16 24.05
C TYR A 571 2.48 -11.79 24.77
N ARG A 572 3.50 -11.02 25.17
CA ARG A 572 4.76 -11.59 25.65
C ARG A 572 5.07 -11.18 27.11
N ASN A 573 4.34 -11.77 28.02
CA ASN A 573 4.49 -11.57 29.47
C ASN A 573 4.09 -12.83 30.27
N CYS A 574 4.36 -12.86 31.54
CA CYS A 574 4.07 -14.00 32.43
C CYS A 574 2.56 -14.32 32.52
N LYS A 575 1.68 -13.31 32.50
CA LYS A 575 0.24 -13.52 32.51
C LYS A 575 -0.23 -14.26 31.22
N MET A 576 0.33 -13.90 30.08
CA MET A 576 0.04 -14.61 28.85
C MET A 576 0.62 -16.03 28.85
N PHE A 577 1.81 -16.24 29.45
CA PHE A 577 2.37 -17.59 29.63
C PHE A 577 1.46 -18.45 30.49
N TYR A 578 0.92 -17.91 31.58
CA TYR A 578 -0.08 -18.60 32.39
C TYR A 578 -1.32 -18.99 31.53
N ILE A 579 -1.86 -18.08 30.74
CA ILE A 579 -3.03 -18.33 29.86
C ILE A 579 -2.73 -19.44 28.85
N ILE A 580 -1.56 -19.40 28.21
CA ILE A 580 -1.14 -20.43 27.24
C ILE A 580 -1.14 -21.83 27.88
N GLY A 581 -0.62 -21.94 29.09
CA GLY A 581 -0.46 -23.23 29.74
C GLY A 581 -1.69 -23.74 30.50
N SER A 582 -2.60 -22.83 30.91
CA SER A 582 -3.72 -23.20 31.80
C SER A 582 -5.09 -23.06 31.14
N ARG A 583 -5.29 -22.08 30.23
CA ARG A 583 -6.64 -21.72 29.78
C ARG A 583 -6.93 -22.15 28.34
N ILE A 584 -5.99 -21.99 27.42
CA ILE A 584 -6.23 -22.29 26.00
C ILE A 584 -6.55 -23.77 25.77
N LYS A 585 -5.84 -24.65 26.47
CA LYS A 585 -6.04 -26.11 26.34
C LYS A 585 -7.48 -26.56 26.62
N ASN A 586 -8.19 -25.88 27.50
CA ASN A 586 -9.55 -26.27 27.94
C ASN A 586 -10.61 -26.10 26.82
N ASN A 587 -10.27 -25.44 25.73
CA ASN A 587 -11.18 -25.24 24.59
C ASN A 587 -11.16 -26.40 23.58
N PHE A 588 -10.23 -27.36 23.73
CA PHE A 588 -10.01 -28.41 22.74
C PHE A 588 -9.75 -29.75 23.42
N GLN A 589 -10.56 -30.76 23.14
CA GLN A 589 -10.47 -32.07 23.81
C GLN A 589 -9.19 -32.85 23.43
N ASN A 590 -8.78 -32.79 22.17
CA ASN A 590 -7.69 -33.60 21.62
C ASN A 590 -6.35 -32.86 21.52
N LEU A 591 -6.22 -31.70 22.17
CA LEU A 591 -5.05 -30.85 22.02
C LEU A 591 -3.82 -31.42 22.74
N ARG A 592 -2.77 -31.71 21.98
CA ARG A 592 -1.49 -32.27 22.48
C ARG A 592 -0.41 -31.23 22.64
N SER A 593 -0.42 -30.18 21.78
CA SER A 593 0.62 -29.17 21.78
C SER A 593 0.09 -27.80 21.40
N ILE A 594 0.59 -26.78 22.09
CA ILE A 594 0.39 -25.36 21.74
C ILE A 594 1.77 -24.74 21.55
N THR A 595 1.96 -23.98 20.48
CA THR A 595 3.13 -23.14 20.32
C THR A 595 2.72 -21.70 20.10
N TRP A 596 3.33 -20.77 20.83
CA TRP A 596 3.17 -19.33 20.59
C TRP A 596 4.48 -18.77 20.04
N ASN A 597 4.45 -18.29 18.79
CA ASN A 597 5.63 -17.89 18.05
C ASN A 597 5.62 -16.37 17.87
N TYR A 598 6.62 -15.69 18.39
CA TYR A 598 6.76 -14.25 18.31
C TYR A 598 7.65 -13.86 17.13
N THR A 599 7.24 -12.83 16.39
CA THR A 599 8.10 -12.22 15.37
C THR A 599 9.23 -11.42 16.03
N GLU A 600 10.30 -11.17 15.29
CA GLU A 600 11.38 -10.32 15.78
C GLU A 600 10.89 -8.86 15.94
N ARG A 601 11.40 -8.18 16.95
CA ARG A 601 11.00 -6.81 17.32
C ARG A 601 11.02 -5.85 16.14
N GLY A 602 9.91 -5.16 15.90
CA GLY A 602 9.74 -4.21 14.79
C GLY A 602 9.55 -4.85 13.42
N HIS A 603 9.35 -6.17 13.35
CA HIS A 603 9.13 -6.94 12.12
C HIS A 603 7.87 -7.81 12.17
N GLY A 604 6.89 -7.46 13.04
CA GLY A 604 5.67 -8.21 13.26
C GLY A 604 4.58 -8.07 12.21
N LYS A 605 4.73 -7.14 11.26
CA LYS A 605 3.66 -6.85 10.30
C LYS A 605 3.37 -8.00 9.36
N GLY A 606 2.09 -8.37 9.27
CA GLY A 606 1.65 -9.54 8.53
C GLY A 606 0.22 -9.46 8.00
N ALA A 607 -0.42 -10.63 7.85
CA ALA A 607 -1.78 -10.76 7.36
C ALA A 607 -2.82 -9.99 8.20
N PRO A 608 -2.78 -10.00 9.55
CA PRO A 608 -3.71 -9.25 10.39
C PRO A 608 -3.73 -7.75 10.07
N ASP A 609 -2.58 -7.09 9.86
CA ASP A 609 -2.52 -5.69 9.42
C ASP A 609 -3.27 -5.44 8.11
N GLY A 610 -3.20 -6.40 7.18
CA GLY A 610 -3.91 -6.34 5.91
C GLY A 610 -5.42 -6.35 6.11
N VAL A 611 -5.91 -7.24 6.98
CA VAL A 611 -7.34 -7.37 7.32
C VAL A 611 -7.84 -6.10 8.00
N GLY A 612 -7.16 -5.63 9.05
CA GLY A 612 -7.50 -4.38 9.72
C GLY A 612 -7.52 -3.16 8.79
N GLY A 613 -6.54 -3.09 7.87
CA GLY A 613 -6.48 -2.05 6.85
C GLY A 613 -7.64 -2.13 5.83
N VAL A 614 -8.13 -3.32 5.48
CA VAL A 614 -9.31 -3.49 4.61
C VAL A 614 -10.57 -2.95 5.29
N ILE A 615 -10.81 -3.36 6.53
CA ILE A 615 -11.99 -2.95 7.30
C ILE A 615 -12.03 -1.44 7.49
N LYS A 616 -10.94 -0.84 7.98
CA LYS A 616 -10.85 0.62 8.18
C LYS A 616 -11.07 1.40 6.88
N ARG A 617 -10.62 0.88 5.74
CA ARG A 617 -10.88 1.51 4.44
C ARG A 617 -12.34 1.42 4.00
N ILE A 618 -13.00 0.29 4.28
CA ILE A 618 -14.43 0.14 3.98
C ILE A 618 -15.23 1.12 4.84
N ALA A 619 -14.96 1.17 6.15
CA ALA A 619 -15.58 2.11 7.06
C ALA A 619 -15.39 3.57 6.60
N ASP A 620 -14.16 4.00 6.32
CA ASP A 620 -13.89 5.35 5.81
C ASP A 620 -14.60 5.64 4.46
N ARG A 621 -14.78 4.63 3.62
CA ARG A 621 -15.51 4.77 2.35
C ARG A 621 -17.00 4.98 2.60
N LEU A 622 -17.60 4.24 3.52
CA LEU A 622 -19.01 4.37 3.89
C LEU A 622 -19.29 5.76 4.48
N VAL A 623 -18.42 6.23 5.36
CA VAL A 623 -18.49 7.61 5.88
C VAL A 623 -18.39 8.64 4.74
N ALA A 624 -17.47 8.45 3.79
CA ALA A 624 -17.35 9.33 2.64
C ALA A 624 -18.54 9.26 1.66
N MET A 625 -19.37 8.21 1.74
CA MET A 625 -20.60 8.02 0.95
C MET A 625 -21.86 8.55 1.66
N GLY A 626 -21.71 9.14 2.85
CA GLY A 626 -22.80 9.76 3.58
C GLY A 626 -23.37 8.91 4.73
N GLN A 627 -22.70 7.81 5.09
CA GLN A 627 -23.12 6.97 6.23
C GLN A 627 -22.36 7.39 7.49
N ASP A 628 -23.09 7.63 8.58
CA ASP A 628 -22.48 7.92 9.88
C ASP A 628 -22.06 6.61 10.56
N ILE A 629 -20.89 6.60 11.14
CA ILE A 629 -20.39 5.50 11.99
C ILE A 629 -20.08 6.11 13.35
N GLU A 630 -21.08 6.15 14.19
CA GLU A 630 -21.04 6.78 15.50
C GLU A 630 -20.60 5.83 16.63
N ASN A 631 -20.93 4.55 16.50
CA ASN A 631 -20.69 3.52 17.48
C ASN A 631 -20.39 2.18 16.82
N ILE A 632 -20.18 1.14 17.66
CA ILE A 632 -19.82 -0.19 17.25
C ILE A 632 -20.94 -0.89 16.48
N ASP A 633 -22.20 -0.76 16.92
CA ASP A 633 -23.33 -1.46 16.31
C ASP A 633 -23.53 -0.96 14.89
N LYS A 634 -23.44 0.36 14.70
CA LYS A 634 -23.52 0.96 13.36
C LYS A 634 -22.33 0.59 12.47
N PHE A 635 -21.15 0.47 13.06
CA PHE A 635 -19.98 -0.03 12.34
C PHE A 635 -20.18 -1.47 11.86
N LEU A 636 -20.69 -2.36 12.73
CA LEU A 636 -20.98 -3.76 12.40
C LEU A 636 -22.04 -3.88 11.31
N GLU A 637 -23.18 -3.21 11.50
CA GLU A 637 -24.30 -3.20 10.56
C GLU A 637 -23.82 -2.84 9.14
N LEU A 638 -23.11 -1.72 9.03
CA LEU A 638 -22.70 -1.19 7.74
C LEU A 638 -21.60 -2.01 7.05
N ILE A 639 -20.70 -2.64 7.82
CA ILE A 639 -19.58 -3.38 7.25
C ILE A 639 -19.93 -4.83 6.95
N LYS A 640 -20.80 -5.48 7.74
CA LYS A 640 -21.17 -6.89 7.61
C LYS A 640 -21.57 -7.28 6.18
N GLY A 641 -22.32 -6.43 5.48
CA GLY A 641 -22.72 -6.67 4.09
C GLY A 641 -21.67 -6.35 3.02
N MET A 642 -20.55 -5.70 3.40
CA MET A 642 -19.55 -5.20 2.47
C MET A 642 -18.28 -6.04 2.40
N VAL A 643 -18.10 -6.95 3.34
CA VAL A 643 -16.94 -7.85 3.40
C VAL A 643 -17.34 -9.26 3.01
N LYS A 644 -16.53 -9.88 2.16
CA LYS A 644 -16.57 -11.30 1.85
C LYS A 644 -15.43 -11.97 2.60
N ASN A 645 -15.68 -13.10 3.19
CA ASN A 645 -14.69 -13.92 3.88
C ASN A 645 -14.05 -13.24 5.13
N ILE A 646 -14.76 -12.30 5.77
CA ILE A 646 -14.38 -11.73 7.05
C ILE A 646 -15.64 -11.61 7.91
N SER A 647 -15.67 -12.28 9.03
CA SER A 647 -16.77 -12.21 10.00
C SER A 647 -16.53 -11.13 11.06
N LEU A 648 -17.61 -10.53 11.53
CA LEU A 648 -17.59 -9.47 12.53
C LEU A 648 -18.34 -9.93 13.78
N ILE A 649 -17.65 -10.02 14.91
CA ILE A 649 -18.23 -10.39 16.19
C ILE A 649 -18.00 -9.27 17.20
N LYS A 650 -19.00 -8.95 18.01
CA LYS A 650 -18.93 -7.97 19.08
C LYS A 650 -18.54 -8.66 20.39
N VAL A 651 -17.56 -8.12 21.10
CA VAL A 651 -17.24 -8.51 22.48
C VAL A 651 -17.40 -7.29 23.37
N SER A 652 -18.22 -7.38 24.42
CA SER A 652 -18.53 -6.27 25.30
C SER A 652 -17.46 -6.07 26.36
N GLN A 653 -17.34 -4.84 26.89
CA GLN A 653 -16.48 -4.55 28.05
C GLN A 653 -16.85 -5.47 29.22
N GLU A 654 -18.14 -5.69 29.47
CA GLU A 654 -18.66 -6.57 30.49
C GLU A 654 -18.16 -8.01 30.33
N GLN A 655 -18.12 -8.53 29.09
CA GLN A 655 -17.58 -9.88 28.83
C GLN A 655 -16.10 -9.98 29.22
N ILE A 656 -15.32 -8.90 29.08
CA ILE A 656 -13.91 -8.89 29.51
C ILE A 656 -13.82 -8.77 31.04
N ASP A 657 -14.61 -7.91 31.65
CA ASP A 657 -14.53 -7.62 33.09
C ASP A 657 -15.09 -8.77 33.92
N ASN A 658 -16.12 -9.47 33.44
CA ASN A 658 -16.73 -10.63 34.12
C ASN A 658 -15.93 -11.93 33.95
N ASN A 659 -14.98 -11.97 33.08
CA ASN A 659 -14.38 -13.23 32.61
C ASN A 659 -12.99 -13.54 33.17
N LEU A 660 -12.45 -12.98 34.21
CA LEU A 660 -11.26 -13.61 34.79
C LEU A 660 -10.51 -12.73 35.78
N SER A 661 -10.45 -13.20 37.01
CA SER A 661 -9.34 -12.95 37.90
C SER A 661 -8.19 -13.90 37.52
N LEU A 662 -7.04 -13.36 37.17
CA LEU A 662 -5.82 -14.12 37.04
C LEU A 662 -5.26 -14.34 38.49
N PRO A 663 -4.60 -15.48 38.75
CA PRO A 663 -3.96 -15.69 40.07
C PRO A 663 -2.96 -14.58 40.38
N SER A 664 -2.93 -14.14 41.63
CA SER A 664 -1.98 -13.14 42.10
C SER A 664 -0.53 -13.64 42.18
N ASN A 665 -0.33 -14.96 42.26
CA ASN A 665 0.97 -15.62 42.41
C ASN A 665 1.70 -15.90 41.09
N ILE A 666 1.29 -15.28 39.98
CA ILE A 666 1.96 -15.45 38.68
C ILE A 666 3.35 -14.81 38.72
N GLN A 667 4.39 -15.65 38.71
CA GLN A 667 5.76 -15.19 38.78
C GLN A 667 6.30 -14.72 37.41
N PRO A 668 7.14 -13.68 37.39
CA PRO A 668 7.80 -13.26 36.17
C PRO A 668 8.87 -14.27 35.72
N PHE A 669 9.04 -14.44 34.41
CA PHE A 669 10.10 -15.28 33.86
C PHE A 669 11.30 -14.41 33.42
N LYS A 670 12.48 -14.71 34.00
CA LYS A 670 13.74 -14.05 33.64
C LYS A 670 14.10 -14.44 32.19
N GLY A 671 14.10 -13.50 31.27
CA GLY A 671 14.33 -13.77 29.83
C GLY A 671 13.08 -13.66 28.93
N THR A 672 11.94 -13.28 29.50
CA THR A 672 10.68 -13.08 28.75
C THR A 672 10.87 -12.31 27.43
N LEU A 673 11.68 -11.23 27.43
CA LEU A 673 11.91 -10.41 26.22
C LEU A 673 12.82 -11.09 25.18
N GLN A 674 13.51 -12.16 25.54
CA GLN A 674 14.34 -12.96 24.61
C GLN A 674 13.55 -14.09 23.97
N ALA A 675 12.39 -14.45 24.52
CA ALA A 675 11.57 -15.53 24.04
C ALA A 675 10.96 -15.22 22.66
N HIS A 676 11.15 -16.12 21.71
CA HIS A 676 10.44 -16.08 20.43
C HIS A 676 9.53 -17.29 20.21
N GLN A 677 9.62 -18.30 21.10
CA GLN A 677 8.66 -19.41 21.12
C GLN A 677 8.38 -19.82 22.57
N VAL A 678 7.10 -20.03 22.84
CA VAL A 678 6.60 -20.65 24.08
C VAL A 678 5.85 -21.91 23.67
N THR A 679 6.17 -23.05 24.28
CA THR A 679 5.55 -24.32 23.92
C THR A 679 4.93 -24.97 25.15
N TRP A 680 3.68 -25.40 25.02
CA TRP A 680 2.98 -26.25 25.95
C TRP A 680 2.80 -27.63 25.32
N SER A 681 2.94 -28.69 26.13
CA SER A 681 2.72 -30.08 25.72
C SER A 681 1.84 -30.79 26.74
N GLN A 682 0.97 -31.68 26.26
CA GLN A 682 0.12 -32.52 27.09
C GLN A 682 0.95 -33.48 28.00
N GLU A 683 2.18 -33.87 27.57
CA GLU A 683 3.08 -34.71 28.35
C GLU A 683 3.62 -34.03 29.61
N LYS A 684 3.77 -32.68 29.54
CA LYS A 684 4.24 -31.86 30.68
C LYS A 684 3.27 -30.70 30.91
N PRO A 685 2.04 -30.96 31.37
CA PRO A 685 0.94 -29.97 31.37
C PRO A 685 1.15 -28.78 32.30
N HIS A 686 2.07 -28.86 33.23
CA HIS A 686 2.36 -27.80 34.22
C HIS A 686 3.62 -27.00 33.90
N ILE A 687 4.26 -27.26 32.73
CA ILE A 687 5.51 -26.64 32.36
C ILE A 687 5.40 -26.09 30.93
N LEU A 688 5.79 -24.83 30.74
CA LEU A 688 6.03 -24.28 29.42
C LEU A 688 7.52 -24.29 29.12
N GLN A 689 7.88 -24.73 27.93
CA GLN A 689 9.24 -24.57 27.44
C GLN A 689 9.37 -23.23 26.71
N ILE A 690 10.36 -22.44 27.12
CA ILE A 690 10.63 -21.11 26.56
C ILE A 690 11.89 -21.19 25.68
N ARG A 691 11.79 -20.71 24.46
CA ARG A 691 12.89 -20.76 23.48
C ARG A 691 13.21 -19.38 22.92
N ARG A 692 14.50 -19.15 22.70
CA ARG A 692 15.02 -17.91 22.11
C ARG A 692 14.63 -17.74 20.63
N LEU A 693 14.48 -18.84 19.90
CA LEU A 693 14.02 -18.86 18.50
C LEU A 693 13.03 -20.02 18.33
N THR A 694 12.18 -19.90 17.32
CA THR A 694 11.21 -20.95 16.98
C THR A 694 11.93 -22.20 16.46
N CYS A 695 11.64 -23.35 17.06
CA CYS A 695 12.07 -24.65 16.56
C CYS A 695 10.87 -25.42 16.03
N ASN A 696 10.91 -25.80 14.76
CA ASN A 696 9.84 -26.58 14.12
C ASN A 696 10.07 -28.08 14.25
N GLU A 697 11.30 -28.51 14.48
CA GLU A 697 11.66 -29.93 14.66
C GLU A 697 11.12 -30.49 15.97
N CYS A 698 10.89 -29.63 16.96
CA CYS A 698 10.41 -30.02 18.30
C CYS A 698 8.89 -30.16 18.37
N THR A 699 8.14 -29.87 17.32
CA THR A 699 6.68 -30.03 17.31
C THR A 699 6.25 -31.49 17.14
N THR A 700 7.21 -32.38 16.90
CA THR A 700 6.99 -33.83 16.65
C THR A 700 7.44 -34.71 17.82
N ASN A 701 7.11 -34.34 19.06
CA ASN A 701 7.33 -35.16 20.27
C ASN A 701 8.78 -35.57 20.59
N LYS A 702 9.79 -34.90 20.08
CA LYS A 702 11.17 -35.13 20.48
C LYS A 702 11.59 -34.04 21.48
N ASN A 703 12.01 -34.41 22.65
CA ASN A 703 12.71 -33.52 23.59
C ASN A 703 13.88 -32.87 22.85
N CYS A 704 13.83 -31.59 22.65
CA CYS A 704 14.83 -30.86 21.89
C CYS A 704 15.23 -29.62 22.68
N ASP A 705 16.53 -29.48 22.91
CA ASP A 705 17.12 -28.33 23.60
C ASP A 705 17.48 -27.18 22.65
N HIS A 706 17.03 -27.24 21.39
CA HIS A 706 17.30 -26.17 20.43
C HIS A 706 16.72 -24.85 20.91
N TYR A 707 17.60 -23.86 21.06
CA TYR A 707 17.26 -22.50 21.48
C TYR A 707 16.62 -22.39 22.88
N HIS A 708 16.76 -23.41 23.73
CA HIS A 708 16.18 -23.39 25.07
C HIS A 708 16.71 -22.23 25.92
N ILE A 709 15.80 -21.51 26.60
CA ILE A 709 16.13 -20.45 27.56
C ILE A 709 15.83 -20.90 28.99
N GLY A 710 14.79 -21.70 29.15
CA GLY A 710 14.33 -22.20 30.46
C GLY A 710 12.90 -22.70 30.41
N GLU A 711 12.44 -23.17 31.52
CA GLU A 711 11.09 -23.68 31.78
C GLU A 711 10.30 -22.72 32.63
N TYR A 712 9.05 -22.48 32.33
CA TYR A 712 8.13 -21.72 33.13
C TYR A 712 7.13 -22.67 33.78
N LYS A 713 7.16 -22.75 35.09
CA LYS A 713 6.21 -23.54 35.91
C LYS A 713 4.90 -22.78 36.00
N ILE A 714 3.81 -23.40 35.60
CA ILE A 714 2.47 -22.82 35.64
C ILE A 714 1.98 -22.90 37.09
N PRO A 715 1.61 -21.78 37.74
CA PRO A 715 1.04 -21.81 39.08
C PRO A 715 -0.24 -22.67 39.10
N LEU A 716 -0.33 -23.59 40.06
CA LEU A 716 -1.56 -24.33 40.31
C LEU A 716 -2.58 -23.34 40.88
N GLN A 717 -3.82 -23.39 40.42
CA GLN A 717 -4.91 -22.73 41.12
C GLN A 717 -5.12 -23.46 42.43
N LEU A 718 -4.82 -22.79 43.53
CA LEU A 718 -5.30 -23.23 44.84
C LEU A 718 -6.80 -22.87 44.85
N ASP A 719 -7.67 -23.85 45.09
CA ASP A 719 -9.08 -23.62 45.28
C ASP A 719 -9.30 -22.60 46.43
N PRO A 720 -10.29 -21.69 46.30
CA PRO A 720 -10.46 -20.59 47.27
C PRO A 720 -10.82 -21.02 48.72
N GLU A 721 -11.04 -22.31 48.99
CA GLU A 721 -11.56 -22.78 50.27
C GLU A 721 -10.50 -23.08 51.34
N SER A 722 -9.23 -22.81 51.16
CA SER A 722 -8.20 -23.10 52.16
C SER A 722 -7.28 -21.93 52.47
N PHE A 723 -7.79 -20.78 52.90
CA PHE A 723 -6.99 -19.79 53.59
C PHE A 723 -7.77 -19.10 54.73
N HIS A 724 -7.66 -19.65 55.93
CA HIS A 724 -7.73 -18.87 57.14
C HIS A 724 -6.44 -18.05 57.29
N VAL A 725 -6.62 -16.79 57.40
CA VAL A 725 -5.86 -15.65 57.84
C VAL A 725 -4.54 -15.95 58.56
N SER A 726 -3.46 -15.38 58.07
CA SER A 726 -2.44 -14.72 58.92
C SER A 726 -1.92 -13.48 58.18
N ASN A 727 -2.25 -12.33 58.75
CA ASN A 727 -1.73 -11.03 58.35
C ASN A 727 -0.21 -10.97 58.65
N GLN A 728 0.57 -10.62 57.62
CA GLN A 728 1.80 -9.82 57.79
C GLN A 728 2.01 -9.00 56.54
N GLU A 729 1.94 -7.70 56.75
CA GLU A 729 2.29 -6.67 55.79
C GLU A 729 3.80 -6.67 55.57
N ASP A 730 4.26 -6.88 54.37
CA ASP A 730 5.60 -6.46 53.96
C ASP A 730 5.47 -5.67 52.64
N GLU A 731 5.63 -4.37 52.78
CA GLU A 731 5.76 -3.43 51.67
C GLU A 731 7.03 -3.71 50.88
N CYS A 732 6.91 -4.15 49.67
CA CYS A 732 7.98 -4.09 48.68
C CYS A 732 7.62 -3.09 47.58
N ASN A 733 8.16 -1.91 47.73
CA ASN A 733 8.24 -0.87 46.73
C ASN A 733 8.96 -1.38 45.48
N LEU A 734 8.24 -1.67 44.42
CA LEU A 734 8.76 -1.77 43.06
C LEU A 734 7.83 -0.97 42.15
N GLY A 735 8.36 0.18 41.69
CA GLY A 735 7.67 1.16 40.87
C GLY A 735 6.96 0.56 39.68
N SER A 736 5.66 0.52 39.75
CA SER A 736 4.78 0.30 38.60
C SER A 736 4.79 1.54 37.70
N PRO A 737 4.85 1.40 36.38
CA PRO A 737 4.51 2.51 35.52
C PRO A 737 3.02 2.75 35.65
N SER A 738 2.69 3.83 36.33
CA SER A 738 1.36 4.34 36.58
C SER A 738 0.47 4.32 35.33
N ASN A 739 -0.66 3.67 35.50
CA ASN A 739 -1.85 3.82 34.72
C ASN A 739 -2.22 5.30 34.58
N ILE A 740 -2.24 5.79 33.34
CA ILE A 740 -2.93 7.03 32.97
C ILE A 740 -4.00 6.66 31.99
N TYR A 741 -5.06 6.14 32.50
CA TYR A 741 -6.39 6.18 31.94
C TYR A 741 -7.38 6.13 33.10
N GLU A 742 -7.44 7.18 33.86
CA GLU A 742 -8.63 7.49 34.64
C GLU A 742 -9.56 8.35 33.81
N ASP A 743 -10.79 7.89 33.78
CA ASP A 743 -12.02 8.57 33.44
C ASP A 743 -12.18 9.19 32.03
N ARG A 744 -12.60 8.34 31.11
CA ARG A 744 -13.82 8.63 30.32
C ARG A 744 -14.44 7.31 29.91
N LYS A 745 -15.58 6.97 30.50
CA LYS A 745 -16.48 5.91 30.08
C LYS A 745 -16.81 6.07 28.59
N ILE A 746 -16.25 5.21 27.75
CA ILE A 746 -16.61 5.14 26.35
C ILE A 746 -16.83 3.67 26.05
N ASN A 747 -18.09 3.32 25.87
CA ASN A 747 -18.54 1.98 25.54
C ASN A 747 -18.37 1.72 24.05
N GLY A 748 -17.70 0.69 23.65
CA GLY A 748 -17.66 0.29 22.25
C GLY A 748 -16.77 -0.90 21.94
N ILE A 749 -17.36 -1.94 21.41
CA ILE A 749 -16.71 -3.24 21.23
C ILE A 749 -17.06 -3.90 19.92
N LEU A 750 -16.11 -4.51 19.22
CA LEU A 750 -16.36 -5.06 17.90
C LEU A 750 -15.58 -6.33 17.55
N PHE A 751 -16.27 -7.34 17.11
CA PHE A 751 -15.80 -8.63 16.66
C PHE A 751 -16.03 -8.90 15.18
N VAL A 752 -15.09 -9.36 14.41
CA VAL A 752 -15.31 -9.65 13.00
C VAL A 752 -14.92 -11.07 12.62
N TYR A 753 -15.82 -11.79 12.07
CA TYR A 753 -15.78 -13.21 11.79
C TYR A 753 -16.12 -13.56 10.34
N SER A 754 -15.42 -14.44 9.69
CA SER A 754 -15.71 -14.89 8.34
C SER A 754 -16.36 -16.27 8.33
N LEU A 755 -17.64 -16.35 8.07
CA LEU A 755 -18.28 -17.60 7.70
C LEU A 755 -18.24 -17.75 6.19
N LEU A 756 -17.53 -18.75 5.75
CA LEU A 756 -17.59 -19.25 4.39
C LEU A 756 -18.55 -20.43 4.33
N LEU A 757 -19.54 -20.29 3.52
CA LEU A 757 -20.12 -21.38 2.77
C LEU A 757 -19.40 -21.53 1.43
#